data_cb7b669eece367c4ff33bf0a098b152a
#
_entry.id   cb7b669eece367c4ff33bf0a098b152a
#
_cell.length_a   1.000
_cell.length_b   1.000
_cell.length_c   1.000
_cell.angle_alpha   90.00
_cell.angle_beta   90.00
_cell.angle_gamma   90.00
#
_symmetry.space_group_name_H-M   'P 1'
#
loop_
_entity.id
_entity.type
_entity.pdbx_description
1 polymer ?
#
loop_
_entity_poly.entity_id
_entity_poly.type
_entity_poly.pdbx_seq_one_letter_code
_entity_poly.pdbx_strand_id
1 'polypeptide(L)'
;MLRLIVLGVFVFIQLLATGQPKTLPAVKTAEAPHIDGQLNDAAWLQASVASDFIQNFPTYGQPASVKTDVKILYDNSAVYIGAYLYDAPSLIRKQLTARDAEQRQDVDYFSVFFDTYNDQQNGFQFLVTPANVQTDAKLNPNANTGFGDFGDRTWDAVWESKTTMVENGWIVEMRIPYISLRFAKKELQTWGIQFLRFTRRNNESSYWNAVDPNENGFVNQFGKYSELRDIKPPLRLSFSPYVSTGARFNPEGSRKAKEWLQNGGMDVKYGLNESFTLDATLIPDFGQVVSDNIVNNLSPFEIRFQENRPFFTEGTELFNKSGLFYSRRVGAIPSGYYGVERFVDNSLDYQIIRNPTMTQLYNGIKFSGRTKKKLGIGVFNAVTAPMKARLRHVDTKLDTLIDTEPLSNYNIIVIDQALKGRSSLTFTNTNVMRNGSYRDANVSAFDWSLYTPGNQFRFSGTMRYSKIFGYTPFNGSVNLVNDTISRNGGVYVKPYDGFNTSLRFAKVSGKVQFSVSNNIISNTYDPNDLGYLQTANIITSTAGISYNQFTPTEKFITYRYSLNLRSDRLYKPSSFTQFEIWTTGFWVFKNFWDVTVNIGTQPVWQKDFFELRTPGKYLKRPAFTYISAMGSTDSRKRLFFSYQLGYTRSDIQDGNYYLTAGGLRYRFSDKFTLSLDVSRQQDDNQVGYAFIRETNGDPIIGYRKSVEIASVLSGIYNFNSRLNLTLRSRHYWNTIGYKNFFNVDANGNYVPRAFISGQDENYNVFNIDAFFTWDFRLGSRLILGWKNWLGNEYGVDGTVHKSYLNNLGNTFNISHGNELTLRFIYFLDYNQLRKKR
;
A
#
# COMPACT_ATOMS: atom_id res chain seq x y z
N MET A 1 52.59 -4.38 25.61
CA MET A 1 51.14 -4.29 25.35
C MET A 1 50.73 -3.37 24.20
N LEU A 2 51.30 -2.17 24.04
CA LEU A 2 50.97 -1.25 22.97
C LEU A 2 51.36 -1.75 21.56
N ARG A 3 52.36 -2.55 21.36
CA ARG A 3 52.79 -3.16 20.08
C ARG A 3 51.90 -4.30 19.60
N LEU A 4 51.16 -4.98 20.49
CA LEU A 4 50.17 -6.01 20.15
C LEU A 4 48.82 -5.45 19.74
N ILE A 5 48.49 -4.25 20.20
CA ILE A 5 47.27 -3.53 19.79
C ILE A 5 47.40 -2.96 18.39
N VAL A 6 48.57 -2.48 18.00
CA VAL A 6 48.87 -1.94 16.65
C VAL A 6 48.90 -3.05 15.59
N LEU A 7 49.37 -4.28 15.94
CA LEU A 7 49.30 -5.41 15.00
C LEU A 7 47.88 -5.96 14.83
N GLY A 8 47.02 -5.90 15.86
CA GLY A 8 45.62 -6.29 15.78
C GLY A 8 44.75 -5.37 14.92
N VAL A 9 45.11 -4.11 14.79
CA VAL A 9 44.39 -3.14 13.93
C VAL A 9 44.79 -3.26 12.46
N PHE A 10 46.00 -3.73 12.14
CA PHE A 10 46.48 -3.90 10.76
C PHE A 10 45.99 -5.20 10.08
N VAL A 11 45.50 -6.19 10.79
CA VAL A 11 44.96 -7.46 10.23
C VAL A 11 43.47 -7.35 9.85
N PHE A 12 42.76 -6.28 10.21
CA PHE A 12 41.37 -6.05 9.86
C PHE A 12 41.11 -5.15 8.64
N ILE A 13 42.17 -4.73 7.95
CA ILE A 13 42.03 -4.16 6.60
C ILE A 13 42.20 -5.31 5.60
N GLN A 14 41.35 -6.29 5.63
CA GLN A 14 40.99 -6.99 4.41
C GLN A 14 40.21 -6.01 3.57
N LEU A 15 40.89 -5.47 2.56
CA LEU A 15 40.28 -4.86 1.38
C LEU A 15 39.22 -5.86 0.86
N LEU A 16 37.97 -5.68 1.26
CA LEU A 16 36.86 -6.12 0.47
C LEU A 16 37.00 -5.35 -0.85
N ALA A 17 37.56 -6.00 -1.84
CA ALA A 17 37.48 -5.56 -3.23
C ALA A 17 36.00 -5.63 -3.63
N THR A 18 35.25 -4.64 -3.23
CA THR A 18 33.97 -4.35 -3.88
C THR A 18 34.33 -4.01 -5.31
N GLY A 19 34.01 -4.90 -6.24
CA GLY A 19 34.26 -4.68 -7.66
C GLY A 19 33.73 -3.29 -8.03
N GLN A 20 34.54 -2.50 -8.75
CA GLN A 20 34.08 -1.17 -9.19
C GLN A 20 32.78 -1.34 -9.98
N PRO A 21 31.78 -0.47 -9.77
CA PRO A 21 30.55 -0.55 -10.51
C PRO A 21 30.82 -0.43 -12.00
N LYS A 22 30.19 -1.29 -12.79
CA LYS A 22 30.28 -1.24 -14.25
C LYS A 22 29.88 0.16 -14.74
N THR A 23 30.59 0.66 -15.74
CA THR A 23 30.33 1.99 -16.32
C THR A 23 30.04 1.84 -17.79
N LEU A 24 29.02 2.54 -18.26
CA LEU A 24 28.59 2.58 -19.66
C LEU A 24 28.63 4.04 -20.13
N PRO A 25 29.42 4.39 -21.13
CA PRO A 25 29.46 5.75 -21.67
C PRO A 25 28.17 6.05 -22.44
N ALA A 26 27.63 7.24 -22.26
CA ALA A 26 26.43 7.67 -22.93
C ALA A 26 26.72 8.15 -24.36
N VAL A 27 25.94 7.68 -25.30
CA VAL A 27 26.04 8.05 -26.71
C VAL A 27 24.82 8.87 -27.11
N LYS A 28 25.07 10.12 -27.59
CA LYS A 28 24.00 10.98 -28.09
C LYS A 28 23.77 10.70 -29.56
N THR A 29 22.51 10.38 -29.90
CA THR A 29 22.12 10.17 -31.31
C THR A 29 21.56 11.44 -31.95
N ALA A 30 21.85 11.64 -33.22
CA ALA A 30 21.26 12.70 -34.04
C ALA A 30 19.88 12.31 -34.59
N GLU A 31 19.72 11.03 -34.91
CA GLU A 31 18.46 10.44 -35.36
C GLU A 31 17.93 9.48 -34.29
N ALA A 32 16.66 9.67 -33.92
CA ALA A 32 15.99 8.76 -33.00
C ALA A 32 15.70 7.39 -33.68
N PRO A 33 16.00 6.27 -33.04
CA PRO A 33 15.62 4.97 -33.61
C PRO A 33 14.09 4.83 -33.65
N HIS A 34 13.57 4.09 -34.65
CA HIS A 34 12.17 3.70 -34.73
C HIS A 34 11.90 2.59 -33.70
N ILE A 35 10.80 2.73 -32.97
CA ILE A 35 10.40 1.70 -32.00
C ILE A 35 9.49 0.70 -32.66
N ASP A 36 10.06 -0.16 -33.51
CA ASP A 36 9.34 -1.16 -34.29
C ASP A 36 9.61 -2.61 -33.87
N GLY A 37 10.52 -2.80 -32.91
CA GLY A 37 10.94 -4.10 -32.37
C GLY A 37 12.09 -4.73 -33.17
N GLN A 38 12.87 -3.95 -33.95
CA GLN A 38 14.01 -4.38 -34.72
C GLN A 38 15.22 -3.49 -34.42
N LEU A 39 16.37 -4.09 -34.12
CA LEU A 39 17.62 -3.34 -33.84
C LEU A 39 18.43 -3.08 -35.10
N ASN A 40 17.79 -2.74 -36.22
CA ASN A 40 18.38 -2.54 -37.53
C ASN A 40 18.64 -1.07 -37.91
N ASP A 41 18.14 -0.11 -37.14
CA ASP A 41 18.44 1.31 -37.37
C ASP A 41 19.93 1.60 -37.21
N ALA A 42 20.47 2.48 -38.07
CA ALA A 42 21.87 2.89 -38.05
C ALA A 42 22.30 3.49 -36.70
N ALA A 43 21.38 4.12 -35.98
CA ALA A 43 21.63 4.66 -34.64
C ALA A 43 22.16 3.59 -33.66
N TRP A 44 21.63 2.36 -33.72
CA TRP A 44 22.04 1.27 -32.83
C TRP A 44 23.47 0.77 -33.06
N LEU A 45 24.11 1.07 -34.20
CA LEU A 45 25.51 0.69 -34.48
C LEU A 45 26.48 1.46 -33.61
N GLN A 46 26.13 2.69 -33.20
CA GLN A 46 26.97 3.58 -32.38
C GLN A 46 26.76 3.37 -30.87
N ALA A 47 25.73 2.63 -30.48
CA ALA A 47 25.33 2.49 -29.08
C ALA A 47 26.36 1.68 -28.29
N SER A 48 26.64 2.13 -27.06
CA SER A 48 27.38 1.32 -26.08
C SER A 48 26.58 0.06 -25.72
N VAL A 49 27.29 -1.06 -25.55
CA VAL A 49 26.68 -2.37 -25.27
C VAL A 49 26.93 -2.77 -23.82
N ALA A 50 25.88 -3.09 -23.08
CA ALA A 50 25.92 -3.71 -21.77
C ALA A 50 25.68 -5.22 -21.91
N SER A 51 26.64 -6.02 -21.50
CA SER A 51 26.62 -7.50 -21.56
C SER A 51 27.10 -8.09 -20.23
N ASP A 52 27.32 -9.41 -20.18
CA ASP A 52 27.87 -10.15 -19.03
C ASP A 52 27.05 -9.97 -17.77
N PHE A 53 25.77 -10.36 -17.85
CA PHE A 53 24.84 -10.33 -16.72
C PHE A 53 25.20 -11.39 -15.68
N ILE A 54 25.03 -11.03 -14.41
CA ILE A 54 25.33 -11.88 -13.26
C ILE A 54 24.03 -12.20 -12.50
N GLN A 55 23.87 -13.46 -12.14
CA GLN A 55 22.72 -13.91 -11.34
C GLN A 55 22.74 -13.28 -9.93
N ASN A 56 21.58 -12.78 -9.52
CA ASN A 56 21.29 -12.48 -8.12
C ASN A 56 20.54 -13.66 -7.47
N PHE A 57 19.63 -14.26 -8.22
CA PHE A 57 18.82 -15.41 -7.82
C PHE A 57 18.66 -16.39 -9.00
N PRO A 58 18.65 -17.72 -8.83
CA PRO A 58 18.77 -18.46 -7.57
C PRO A 58 20.21 -18.55 -7.00
N THR A 59 21.24 -18.33 -7.84
CA THR A 59 22.64 -18.55 -7.44
C THR A 59 23.46 -17.29 -7.63
N TYR A 60 23.55 -16.47 -6.59
CA TYR A 60 24.31 -15.21 -6.64
C TYR A 60 25.76 -15.42 -7.11
N GLY A 61 26.19 -14.51 -7.98
CA GLY A 61 27.57 -14.41 -8.48
C GLY A 61 27.89 -15.31 -9.66
N GLN A 62 26.98 -16.18 -10.10
CA GLN A 62 27.14 -16.96 -11.33
C GLN A 62 26.80 -16.13 -12.57
N PRO A 63 27.42 -16.42 -13.74
CA PRO A 63 26.96 -15.84 -15.00
C PRO A 63 25.48 -16.16 -15.26
N ALA A 64 24.78 -15.27 -15.97
CA ALA A 64 23.41 -15.52 -16.43
C ALA A 64 23.34 -16.79 -17.27
N SER A 65 22.27 -17.59 -17.08
CA SER A 65 22.08 -18.83 -17.84
C SER A 65 21.82 -18.61 -19.35
N VAL A 66 21.47 -17.42 -19.74
CA VAL A 66 21.19 -16.99 -21.12
C VAL A 66 21.77 -15.59 -21.34
N LYS A 67 22.33 -15.40 -22.55
CA LYS A 67 22.98 -14.15 -22.95
C LYS A 67 21.95 -13.02 -23.10
N THR A 68 22.38 -11.80 -22.77
CA THR A 68 21.62 -10.56 -22.97
C THR A 68 22.57 -9.46 -23.36
N ASP A 69 22.29 -8.77 -24.44
CA ASP A 69 23.01 -7.60 -24.92
C ASP A 69 22.06 -6.41 -24.93
N VAL A 70 22.42 -5.32 -24.26
CA VAL A 70 21.60 -4.12 -24.17
C VAL A 70 22.34 -2.94 -24.75
N LYS A 71 21.71 -2.22 -25.65
CA LYS A 71 22.17 -0.99 -26.27
C LYS A 71 21.41 0.21 -25.68
N ILE A 72 22.09 1.32 -25.47
CA ILE A 72 21.47 2.53 -24.93
C ILE A 72 21.94 3.75 -25.70
N LEU A 73 21.00 4.63 -26.03
CA LEU A 73 21.21 5.91 -26.69
C LEU A 73 20.37 6.98 -25.99
N TYR A 74 20.70 8.24 -26.23
CA TYR A 74 19.86 9.36 -25.82
C TYR A 74 19.87 10.48 -26.84
N ASP A 75 18.83 11.30 -26.82
CA ASP A 75 18.77 12.58 -27.52
C ASP A 75 18.26 13.70 -26.59
N ASN A 76 17.72 14.79 -27.12
CA ASN A 76 17.13 15.85 -26.33
C ASN A 76 15.70 15.56 -25.88
N SER A 77 15.06 14.47 -26.34
CA SER A 77 13.66 14.13 -26.08
C SER A 77 13.46 12.92 -25.19
N ALA A 78 14.37 11.95 -25.27
CA ALA A 78 14.22 10.64 -24.65
C ALA A 78 15.54 9.89 -24.44
N VAL A 79 15.47 8.82 -23.66
CA VAL A 79 16.43 7.73 -23.64
C VAL A 79 15.86 6.57 -24.43
N TYR A 80 16.70 5.91 -25.23
CA TYR A 80 16.34 4.78 -26.08
C TYR A 80 17.08 3.53 -25.61
N ILE A 81 16.38 2.42 -25.45
CA ILE A 81 16.92 1.13 -25.04
C ILE A 81 16.60 0.12 -26.14
N GLY A 82 17.63 -0.56 -26.64
CA GLY A 82 17.49 -1.72 -27.51
C GLY A 82 18.12 -2.93 -26.84
N ALA A 83 17.37 -3.99 -26.61
CA ALA A 83 17.89 -5.20 -25.99
C ALA A 83 17.64 -6.44 -26.83
N TYR A 84 18.67 -7.28 -26.96
CA TYR A 84 18.58 -8.61 -27.55
C TYR A 84 18.70 -9.64 -26.43
N LEU A 85 17.62 -10.38 -26.21
CA LEU A 85 17.50 -11.37 -25.14
C LEU A 85 17.54 -12.77 -25.80
N TYR A 86 18.74 -13.35 -25.83
CA TYR A 86 18.95 -14.65 -26.45
C TYR A 86 18.27 -15.76 -25.65
N ASP A 87 17.54 -16.61 -26.35
CA ASP A 87 16.91 -17.81 -25.81
C ASP A 87 16.27 -18.66 -26.93
N ALA A 88 15.95 -19.90 -26.64
CA ALA A 88 15.13 -20.69 -27.55
C ALA A 88 13.67 -20.19 -27.46
N PRO A 89 13.03 -19.81 -28.59
CA PRO A 89 11.68 -19.22 -28.58
C PRO A 89 10.61 -20.07 -27.89
N SER A 90 10.76 -21.40 -27.95
CA SER A 90 9.86 -22.37 -27.28
C SER A 90 9.96 -22.36 -25.77
N LEU A 91 11.04 -21.84 -25.21
CA LEU A 91 11.29 -21.77 -23.77
C LEU A 91 10.87 -20.42 -23.14
N ILE A 92 10.67 -19.40 -23.98
CA ILE A 92 10.30 -18.05 -23.54
C ILE A 92 8.86 -18.06 -23.00
N ARG A 93 8.68 -17.56 -21.78
CA ARG A 93 7.38 -17.44 -21.13
C ARG A 93 6.74 -16.10 -21.49
N LYS A 94 5.53 -16.15 -22.07
CA LYS A 94 4.86 -14.99 -22.67
C LYS A 94 3.40 -14.80 -22.26
N GLN A 95 3.04 -15.26 -21.06
CA GLN A 95 1.68 -15.04 -20.54
C GLN A 95 1.31 -13.56 -20.64
N LEU A 96 0.12 -13.27 -21.18
CA LEU A 96 -0.46 -11.93 -21.15
C LEU A 96 -0.90 -11.56 -19.73
N THR A 97 -0.53 -10.37 -19.31
CA THR A 97 -0.96 -9.78 -18.04
C THR A 97 -1.64 -8.45 -18.30
N ALA A 98 -2.35 -7.92 -17.33
CA ALA A 98 -2.67 -6.49 -17.35
C ALA A 98 -1.38 -5.69 -17.14
N ARG A 99 -1.40 -4.39 -17.48
CA ARG A 99 -0.32 -3.45 -17.11
C ARG A 99 -0.07 -3.53 -15.61
N ASP A 100 1.18 -3.51 -15.19
CA ASP A 100 1.65 -3.55 -13.79
C ASP A 100 1.33 -4.85 -13.01
N ALA A 101 0.90 -5.92 -13.69
CA ALA A 101 0.45 -7.17 -13.07
C ALA A 101 1.28 -8.42 -13.44
N GLU A 102 2.54 -8.28 -13.83
CA GLU A 102 3.39 -9.41 -14.22
C GLU A 102 3.87 -10.25 -13.03
N GLN A 103 3.81 -9.76 -11.81
CA GLN A 103 4.27 -10.46 -10.61
C GLN A 103 3.62 -11.82 -10.45
N ARG A 104 4.42 -12.85 -10.16
CA ARG A 104 4.00 -14.24 -9.97
C ARG A 104 3.26 -14.86 -11.16
N GLN A 105 3.23 -14.19 -12.33
CA GLN A 105 2.70 -14.75 -13.55
C GLN A 105 3.78 -15.58 -14.28
N ASP A 106 3.39 -16.39 -15.28
CA ASP A 106 4.34 -17.21 -16.05
C ASP A 106 4.87 -16.44 -17.26
N VAL A 107 5.66 -15.42 -16.97
CA VAL A 107 6.15 -14.46 -17.97
C VAL A 107 7.60 -14.09 -17.71
N ASP A 108 8.40 -14.09 -18.77
CA ASP A 108 9.73 -13.49 -18.81
C ASP A 108 9.61 -11.97 -18.89
N TYR A 109 10.63 -11.23 -18.46
CA TYR A 109 10.65 -9.78 -18.65
C TYR A 109 12.08 -9.23 -18.69
N PHE A 110 12.18 -8.07 -19.30
CA PHE A 110 13.35 -7.20 -19.26
C PHE A 110 12.99 -5.89 -18.57
N SER A 111 13.91 -5.38 -17.77
CA SER A 111 13.70 -4.13 -17.03
C SER A 111 14.93 -3.26 -17.06
N VAL A 112 14.73 -1.96 -17.22
CA VAL A 112 15.75 -0.92 -17.02
C VAL A 112 15.40 -0.07 -15.81
N PHE A 113 16.43 0.28 -15.06
CA PHE A 113 16.30 1.14 -13.87
C PHE A 113 17.22 2.34 -13.98
N PHE A 114 16.75 3.51 -13.56
CA PHE A 114 17.51 4.75 -13.58
C PHE A 114 17.50 5.41 -12.19
N ASP A 115 18.68 5.79 -11.69
CA ASP A 115 18.86 6.77 -10.63
C ASP A 115 19.39 8.06 -11.26
N THR A 116 18.50 8.90 -11.72
CA THR A 116 18.80 10.10 -12.50
C THR A 116 19.41 11.23 -11.66
N TYR A 117 19.25 11.18 -10.34
CA TYR A 117 19.91 12.11 -9.41
C TYR A 117 21.27 11.58 -8.91
N ASN A 118 21.58 10.31 -9.17
CA ASN A 118 22.72 9.59 -8.63
C ASN A 118 22.79 9.75 -7.11
N ASP A 119 21.65 9.56 -6.46
CA ASP A 119 21.50 9.70 -5.00
C ASP A 119 21.58 8.38 -4.25
N GLN A 120 21.59 7.25 -4.98
CA GLN A 120 21.65 5.88 -4.46
C GLN A 120 20.46 5.48 -3.60
N GLN A 121 19.34 6.20 -3.72
CA GLN A 121 18.17 6.03 -2.89
C GLN A 121 16.88 5.92 -3.71
N ASN A 122 16.73 6.77 -4.72
CA ASN A 122 15.52 6.89 -5.51
C ASN A 122 15.80 6.54 -6.96
N GLY A 123 14.78 6.07 -7.68
CA GLY A 123 14.93 5.74 -9.09
C GLY A 123 13.62 5.48 -9.78
N PHE A 124 13.73 5.06 -11.03
CA PHE A 124 12.61 4.71 -11.90
C PHE A 124 12.86 3.33 -12.49
N GLN A 125 11.82 2.55 -12.63
CA GLN A 125 11.80 1.26 -13.32
C GLN A 125 10.92 1.35 -14.56
N PHE A 126 11.36 0.74 -15.65
CA PHE A 126 10.58 0.48 -16.86
C PHE A 126 10.80 -0.97 -17.27
N LEU A 127 9.73 -1.73 -17.29
CA LEU A 127 9.75 -3.16 -17.52
C LEU A 127 8.84 -3.51 -18.71
N VAL A 128 9.26 -4.45 -19.52
CA VAL A 128 8.46 -4.97 -20.62
C VAL A 128 8.54 -6.49 -20.69
N THR A 129 7.43 -7.13 -21.02
CA THR A 129 7.31 -8.59 -21.24
C THR A 129 7.44 -8.93 -22.72
N PRO A 130 7.69 -10.21 -23.11
CA PRO A 130 7.70 -10.63 -24.51
C PRO A 130 6.39 -10.36 -25.25
N ALA A 131 5.27 -10.26 -24.53
CA ALA A 131 3.97 -9.88 -25.09
C ALA A 131 3.73 -8.36 -25.17
N ASN A 132 4.78 -7.56 -24.95
CA ASN A 132 4.75 -6.09 -24.91
C ASN A 132 3.77 -5.52 -23.90
N VAL A 133 3.66 -6.16 -22.73
CA VAL A 133 2.97 -5.59 -21.57
C VAL A 133 3.98 -4.77 -20.78
N GLN A 134 3.60 -3.54 -20.43
CA GLN A 134 4.46 -2.59 -19.74
C GLN A 134 4.18 -2.60 -18.23
N THR A 135 5.24 -2.35 -17.45
CA THR A 135 5.18 -2.01 -16.02
C THR A 135 6.14 -0.87 -15.75
N ASP A 136 5.74 0.06 -14.94
CA ASP A 136 6.58 1.14 -14.44
C ASP A 136 6.44 1.29 -12.93
N ALA A 137 7.53 1.72 -12.28
CA ALA A 137 7.53 1.95 -10.83
C ALA A 137 8.52 3.03 -10.43
N LYS A 138 8.25 3.68 -9.30
CA LYS A 138 9.23 4.52 -8.60
C LYS A 138 9.90 3.74 -7.49
N LEU A 139 11.23 3.78 -7.51
CA LEU A 139 12.06 3.16 -6.48
C LEU A 139 12.24 4.13 -5.30
N ASN A 140 12.33 3.59 -4.11
CA ASN A 140 12.61 4.30 -2.88
C ASN A 140 13.75 3.61 -2.10
N PRO A 141 14.28 4.19 -1.02
CA PRO A 141 15.37 3.59 -0.26
C PRO A 141 15.10 2.20 0.31
N ASN A 142 13.83 1.79 0.39
CA ASN A 142 13.42 0.47 0.86
C ASN A 142 13.21 -0.54 -0.28
N ALA A 143 13.40 -0.12 -1.55
CA ALA A 143 13.35 -1.01 -2.70
C ALA A 143 14.33 -2.18 -2.50
N ASN A 144 13.87 -3.40 -2.76
CA ASN A 144 14.64 -4.60 -2.64
C ASN A 144 14.47 -5.50 -3.87
N THR A 145 15.33 -6.49 -4.00
CA THR A 145 15.28 -7.44 -5.12
C THR A 145 14.40 -8.66 -4.85
N GLY A 146 13.83 -8.75 -3.66
CA GLY A 146 13.02 -9.88 -3.24
C GLY A 146 11.72 -9.98 -4.05
N PHE A 147 11.54 -11.09 -4.74
CA PHE A 147 10.31 -11.45 -5.47
C PHE A 147 9.78 -10.42 -6.48
N GLY A 148 10.65 -9.52 -7.00
CA GLY A 148 10.31 -8.57 -8.04
C GLY A 148 9.50 -7.37 -7.59
N ASP A 149 9.43 -7.10 -6.29
CA ASP A 149 8.82 -5.89 -5.75
C ASP A 149 9.87 -4.77 -5.60
N PHE A 150 10.09 -4.03 -6.69
CA PHE A 150 11.14 -3.01 -6.75
C PHE A 150 10.68 -1.65 -6.25
N GLY A 151 9.38 -1.36 -6.17
CA GLY A 151 8.93 -0.03 -5.77
C GLY A 151 7.45 0.23 -5.94
N ASP A 152 7.09 1.50 -5.97
CA ASP A 152 5.71 1.98 -6.09
C ASP A 152 5.24 1.92 -7.55
N ARG A 153 4.41 0.93 -7.87
CA ARG A 153 3.78 0.69 -9.18
C ARG A 153 2.52 1.50 -9.43
N THR A 154 2.08 2.26 -8.45
CA THR A 154 0.93 3.16 -8.64
C THR A 154 1.31 4.40 -9.46
N TRP A 155 2.61 4.63 -9.65
CA TRP A 155 3.12 5.64 -10.54
C TRP A 155 3.00 5.17 -12.00
N ASP A 156 2.26 5.89 -12.81
CA ASP A 156 2.00 5.57 -14.22
C ASP A 156 2.76 6.56 -15.13
N ALA A 157 3.63 6.01 -15.98
CA ALA A 157 4.41 6.76 -16.95
C ALA A 157 3.89 6.52 -18.37
N VAL A 158 4.04 7.52 -19.23
CA VAL A 158 3.73 7.40 -20.65
C VAL A 158 5.02 7.23 -21.43
N TRP A 159 5.27 6.02 -21.93
CA TRP A 159 6.46 5.63 -22.69
C TRP A 159 6.13 4.59 -23.76
N GLU A 160 7.01 4.44 -24.75
CA GLU A 160 6.80 3.57 -25.88
C GLU A 160 7.66 2.32 -25.77
N SER A 161 7.12 1.16 -26.16
CA SER A 161 7.86 -0.07 -26.28
C SER A 161 7.34 -0.93 -27.43
N LYS A 162 8.22 -1.74 -27.97
CA LYS A 162 7.88 -2.80 -28.92
C LYS A 162 8.75 -4.01 -28.67
N THR A 163 8.14 -5.18 -28.78
CA THR A 163 8.84 -6.46 -28.66
C THR A 163 8.59 -7.30 -29.87
N THR A 164 9.60 -8.06 -30.30
CA THR A 164 9.52 -8.99 -31.46
C THR A 164 10.19 -10.30 -31.08
N MET A 165 9.52 -11.42 -31.37
CA MET A 165 10.11 -12.75 -31.28
C MET A 165 10.99 -12.99 -32.51
N VAL A 166 12.20 -13.46 -32.29
CA VAL A 166 13.17 -13.78 -33.33
C VAL A 166 13.63 -15.24 -33.23
N GLU A 167 14.36 -15.75 -34.20
CA GLU A 167 14.76 -17.15 -34.30
C GLU A 167 15.48 -17.67 -33.03
N ASN A 168 16.31 -16.85 -32.42
CA ASN A 168 17.15 -17.22 -31.26
C ASN A 168 16.94 -16.31 -30.04
N GLY A 169 15.71 -15.81 -29.84
CA GLY A 169 15.38 -14.97 -28.69
C GLY A 169 14.20 -14.06 -28.93
N TRP A 170 14.29 -12.90 -28.29
CA TRP A 170 13.36 -11.80 -28.49
C TRP A 170 14.08 -10.45 -28.35
N ILE A 171 13.55 -9.47 -29.05
CA ILE A 171 14.06 -8.11 -29.08
C ILE A 171 13.11 -7.21 -28.32
N VAL A 172 13.69 -6.22 -27.64
CA VAL A 172 12.98 -5.13 -26.96
C VAL A 172 13.50 -3.82 -27.48
N GLU A 173 12.61 -2.93 -27.87
CA GLU A 173 12.91 -1.52 -28.04
C GLU A 173 12.02 -0.68 -27.11
N MET A 174 12.64 0.32 -26.46
CA MET A 174 11.95 1.27 -25.59
C MET A 174 12.36 2.70 -25.94
N ARG A 175 11.39 3.60 -25.92
CA ARG A 175 11.60 5.05 -25.89
C ARG A 175 11.01 5.59 -24.61
N ILE A 176 11.87 6.11 -23.74
CA ILE A 176 11.51 6.66 -22.44
C ILE A 176 11.68 8.18 -22.49
N PRO A 177 10.59 8.94 -22.70
CA PRO A 177 10.65 10.38 -22.87
C PRO A 177 10.95 11.10 -21.55
N TYR A 178 11.64 12.22 -21.60
CA TYR A 178 11.98 13.00 -20.41
C TYR A 178 10.79 13.61 -19.68
N ILE A 179 9.59 13.55 -20.24
CA ILE A 179 8.36 13.85 -19.48
C ILE A 179 8.16 12.87 -18.32
N SER A 180 8.60 11.63 -18.48
CA SER A 180 8.51 10.55 -17.49
C SER A 180 9.72 10.49 -16.55
N LEU A 181 10.81 11.21 -16.85
CA LEU A 181 12.02 11.21 -16.04
C LEU A 181 12.27 12.60 -15.42
N ARG A 182 12.68 12.60 -14.15
CA ARG A 182 13.12 13.82 -13.46
C ARG A 182 14.61 13.70 -13.19
N PHE A 183 15.38 14.73 -13.49
CA PHE A 183 16.83 14.76 -13.26
C PHE A 183 17.33 16.16 -12.93
N ALA A 184 18.55 16.24 -12.38
CA ALA A 184 19.16 17.50 -12.03
C ALA A 184 19.66 18.21 -13.30
N LYS A 185 19.43 19.52 -13.42
CA LYS A 185 20.00 20.34 -14.51
C LYS A 185 21.49 20.49 -14.33
N LYS A 186 22.27 19.80 -15.15
CA LYS A 186 23.73 19.86 -15.21
C LYS A 186 24.19 19.69 -16.66
N GLU A 187 25.30 20.33 -17.05
CA GLU A 187 25.88 20.19 -18.40
C GLU A 187 26.42 18.78 -18.64
N LEU A 188 27.11 18.24 -17.64
CA LEU A 188 27.61 16.87 -17.64
C LEU A 188 26.93 16.09 -16.50
N GLN A 189 26.33 14.96 -16.83
CA GLN A 189 25.59 14.13 -15.87
C GLN A 189 26.13 12.71 -15.86
N THR A 190 26.02 12.08 -14.71
CA THR A 190 26.18 10.64 -14.52
C THR A 190 24.96 10.15 -13.77
N TRP A 191 24.26 9.17 -14.34
CA TRP A 191 23.12 8.52 -13.70
C TRP A 191 23.52 7.15 -13.16
N GLY A 192 22.85 6.68 -12.14
CA GLY A 192 22.84 5.24 -11.82
C GLY A 192 21.98 4.51 -12.87
N ILE A 193 22.46 3.36 -13.34
CA ILE A 193 21.72 2.53 -14.29
C ILE A 193 21.84 1.06 -13.92
N GLN A 194 20.75 0.31 -14.14
CA GLN A 194 20.75 -1.12 -13.98
C GLN A 194 19.84 -1.77 -15.03
N PHE A 195 20.23 -2.94 -15.51
CA PHE A 195 19.42 -3.78 -16.37
C PHE A 195 19.16 -5.11 -15.66
N LEU A 196 17.93 -5.61 -15.77
CA LEU A 196 17.51 -6.90 -15.25
C LEU A 196 16.90 -7.71 -16.38
N ARG A 197 17.36 -8.93 -16.54
CA ARG A 197 16.63 -9.97 -17.22
C ARG A 197 16.05 -10.94 -16.20
N PHE A 198 14.77 -11.21 -16.29
CA PHE A 198 14.12 -12.27 -15.55
C PHE A 198 13.72 -13.42 -16.47
N THR A 199 14.26 -14.60 -16.19
CA THR A 199 13.97 -15.84 -16.93
C THR A 199 13.09 -16.74 -16.09
N ARG A 200 11.80 -16.72 -16.38
CA ARG A 200 10.76 -17.32 -15.54
C ARG A 200 10.94 -18.83 -15.35
N ARG A 201 11.32 -19.57 -16.38
CA ARG A 201 11.50 -21.04 -16.28
C ARG A 201 12.48 -21.45 -15.19
N ASN A 202 13.49 -20.63 -14.91
CA ASN A 202 14.52 -20.84 -13.88
C ASN A 202 14.24 -20.01 -12.61
N ASN A 203 13.23 -19.13 -12.62
CA ASN A 203 13.07 -18.04 -11.66
C ASN A 203 14.37 -17.24 -11.48
N GLU A 204 15.11 -17.06 -12.56
CA GLU A 204 16.42 -16.42 -12.55
C GLU A 204 16.29 -14.92 -12.73
N SER A 205 16.86 -14.18 -11.78
CA SER A 205 17.09 -12.73 -11.89
C SER A 205 18.56 -12.49 -12.16
N SER A 206 18.87 -11.97 -13.33
CA SER A 206 20.24 -11.65 -13.74
C SER A 206 20.38 -10.15 -14.02
N TYR A 207 21.39 -9.51 -13.40
CA TYR A 207 21.62 -8.08 -13.47
C TYR A 207 22.91 -7.77 -14.23
N TRP A 208 22.93 -6.65 -14.94
CA TRP A 208 24.12 -6.17 -15.62
C TRP A 208 25.24 -5.80 -14.65
N ASN A 209 24.98 -4.95 -13.66
CA ASN A 209 25.88 -4.76 -12.51
C ASN A 209 25.48 -5.73 -11.41
N ALA A 210 26.41 -6.50 -10.88
CA ALA A 210 26.11 -7.51 -9.87
C ALA A 210 25.38 -6.90 -8.66
N VAL A 211 24.29 -7.54 -8.22
CA VAL A 211 23.51 -7.12 -7.04
C VAL A 211 23.69 -8.17 -5.95
N ASP A 212 24.43 -7.82 -4.90
CA ASP A 212 24.70 -8.72 -3.77
C ASP A 212 23.51 -8.76 -2.80
N PRO A 213 22.89 -9.93 -2.58
CA PRO A 213 21.78 -10.07 -1.63
C PRO A 213 22.20 -9.90 -0.16
N ASN A 214 23.50 -9.95 0.14
CA ASN A 214 24.02 -9.66 1.49
C ASN A 214 24.12 -8.15 1.77
N GLU A 215 24.14 -7.30 0.73
CA GLU A 215 24.17 -5.86 0.87
C GLU A 215 22.75 -5.28 0.98
N ASN A 216 22.56 -4.39 1.94
CA ASN A 216 21.27 -3.72 2.11
C ASN A 216 21.04 -2.66 1.03
N GLY A 217 19.90 -2.74 0.37
CA GLY A 217 19.43 -1.81 -0.68
C GLY A 217 19.69 -2.30 -2.09
N PHE A 218 19.01 -1.65 -3.04
CA PHE A 218 19.07 -2.00 -4.45
C PHE A 218 19.69 -0.87 -5.29
N VAL A 219 19.19 0.36 -5.17
CA VAL A 219 19.62 1.51 -5.98
C VAL A 219 21.10 1.86 -5.76
N ASN A 220 21.62 1.63 -4.54
CA ASN A 220 23.02 1.84 -4.22
C ASN A 220 23.98 0.88 -4.92
N GLN A 221 23.47 -0.19 -5.53
CA GLN A 221 24.23 -1.21 -6.26
C GLN A 221 24.14 -1.06 -7.80
N PHE A 222 23.67 0.09 -8.29
CA PHE A 222 23.59 0.34 -9.72
C PHE A 222 24.96 0.61 -10.33
N GLY A 223 25.13 0.22 -11.59
CA GLY A 223 26.22 0.68 -12.46
C GLY A 223 26.08 2.16 -12.80
N LYS A 224 26.98 2.70 -13.60
CA LYS A 224 27.03 4.10 -13.98
C LYS A 224 26.76 4.27 -15.48
N TYR A 225 25.87 5.19 -15.81
CA TYR A 225 25.66 5.73 -17.15
C TYR A 225 26.26 7.12 -17.16
N SER A 226 27.50 7.22 -17.71
CA SER A 226 28.35 8.39 -17.60
C SER A 226 28.36 9.22 -18.88
N GLU A 227 28.81 10.46 -18.77
CA GLU A 227 29.01 11.37 -19.91
C GLU A 227 27.75 11.82 -20.65
N LEU A 228 26.58 11.83 -19.97
CA LEU A 228 25.41 12.46 -20.55
C LEU A 228 25.61 13.97 -20.62
N ARG A 229 25.57 14.53 -21.83
CA ARG A 229 25.89 15.96 -22.08
C ARG A 229 24.70 16.69 -22.70
N ASP A 230 24.54 17.94 -22.32
CA ASP A 230 23.65 18.91 -22.97
C ASP A 230 22.22 18.40 -23.24
N ILE A 231 21.60 17.76 -22.24
CA ILE A 231 20.21 17.36 -22.34
C ILE A 231 19.35 18.62 -22.17
N LYS A 232 18.58 18.96 -23.21
CA LYS A 232 17.63 20.07 -23.22
C LYS A 232 16.22 19.53 -23.44
N PRO A 233 15.56 19.03 -22.38
CA PRO A 233 14.26 18.42 -22.53
C PRO A 233 13.22 19.46 -23.00
N PRO A 234 12.23 19.04 -23.80
CA PRO A 234 11.10 19.90 -24.17
C PRO A 234 10.24 20.23 -22.94
N LEU A 235 9.36 21.21 -23.11
CA LEU A 235 8.38 21.56 -22.08
C LEU A 235 7.57 20.32 -21.66
N ARG A 236 7.55 20.01 -20.38
CA ARG A 236 6.82 18.90 -19.81
C ARG A 236 5.44 19.36 -19.36
N LEU A 237 4.47 19.35 -20.26
CA LEU A 237 3.09 19.75 -19.98
C LEU A 237 2.15 18.72 -20.59
N SER A 238 1.33 18.12 -19.74
CA SER A 238 0.29 17.19 -20.18
C SER A 238 -1.03 17.46 -19.46
N PHE A 239 -2.11 17.08 -20.12
CA PHE A 239 -3.47 17.18 -19.64
C PHE A 239 -4.14 15.82 -19.80
N SER A 240 -4.90 15.41 -18.79
CA SER A 240 -5.71 14.19 -18.84
C SER A 240 -7.16 14.54 -18.47
N PRO A 241 -7.92 15.20 -19.38
CA PRO A 241 -9.33 15.38 -19.15
C PRO A 241 -10.02 14.03 -19.09
N TYR A 242 -11.04 13.94 -18.22
CA TYR A 242 -11.89 12.78 -18.14
C TYR A 242 -13.36 13.15 -18.00
N VAL A 243 -14.20 12.23 -18.46
CA VAL A 243 -15.65 12.28 -18.27
C VAL A 243 -16.08 10.91 -17.81
N SER A 244 -16.92 10.87 -16.79
CA SER A 244 -17.57 9.63 -16.35
C SER A 244 -19.09 9.83 -16.31
N THR A 245 -19.83 8.77 -16.69
CA THR A 245 -21.27 8.71 -16.58
C THR A 245 -21.67 7.32 -16.11
N GLY A 246 -22.84 7.21 -15.48
CA GLY A 246 -23.30 5.92 -15.00
C GLY A 246 -24.68 5.98 -14.40
N ALA A 247 -25.19 4.81 -14.03
CA ALA A 247 -26.43 4.66 -13.32
C ALA A 247 -26.22 3.72 -12.13
N ARG A 248 -26.69 4.11 -10.96
CA ARG A 248 -26.77 3.30 -9.77
C ARG A 248 -28.20 2.95 -9.48
N PHE A 249 -28.46 1.68 -9.33
CA PHE A 249 -29.74 1.10 -8.91
C PHE A 249 -29.52 0.62 -7.47
N ASN A 250 -30.13 1.31 -6.53
CA ASN A 250 -29.97 1.01 -5.13
C ASN A 250 -30.86 -0.18 -4.72
N PRO A 251 -30.52 -0.93 -3.67
CA PRO A 251 -31.34 -2.01 -3.16
C PRO A 251 -32.74 -1.55 -2.76
N GLU A 252 -33.70 -2.47 -2.73
CA GLU A 252 -35.05 -2.22 -2.24
C GLU A 252 -35.01 -1.64 -0.81
N GLY A 253 -35.91 -0.72 -0.52
CA GLY A 253 -35.94 0.00 0.75
C GLY A 253 -34.97 1.19 0.85
N SER A 254 -34.11 1.37 -0.15
CA SER A 254 -33.21 2.55 -0.20
C SER A 254 -34.00 3.83 -0.45
N ARG A 255 -33.53 4.96 0.11
CA ARG A 255 -34.16 6.28 -0.02
C ARG A 255 -34.34 6.73 -1.48
N LYS A 256 -33.46 6.28 -2.38
CA LYS A 256 -33.54 6.50 -3.82
C LYS A 256 -33.33 5.17 -4.54
N ALA A 257 -34.29 4.76 -5.34
CA ALA A 257 -34.20 3.53 -6.12
C ALA A 257 -33.14 3.64 -7.25
N LYS A 258 -33.00 4.84 -7.86
CA LYS A 258 -32.09 5.08 -8.98
C LYS A 258 -31.38 6.42 -8.84
N GLU A 259 -30.08 6.44 -9.18
CA GLU A 259 -29.27 7.63 -9.23
C GLU A 259 -28.46 7.68 -10.54
N TRP A 260 -28.43 8.84 -11.18
CA TRP A 260 -27.56 9.09 -12.30
C TRP A 260 -26.22 9.65 -11.77
N LEU A 261 -25.14 9.05 -12.22
CA LEU A 261 -23.78 9.45 -11.88
C LEU A 261 -23.19 10.21 -13.06
N GLN A 262 -22.77 11.43 -12.84
CA GLN A 262 -22.10 12.23 -13.86
C GLN A 262 -20.97 12.99 -13.18
N ASN A 263 -19.79 12.88 -13.73
CA ASN A 263 -18.62 13.60 -13.25
C ASN A 263 -17.69 13.92 -14.41
N GLY A 264 -16.94 14.99 -14.30
CA GLY A 264 -15.92 15.37 -15.26
C GLY A 264 -14.88 16.23 -14.58
N GLY A 265 -13.65 16.03 -14.96
CA GLY A 265 -12.54 16.74 -14.38
C GLY A 265 -11.30 16.63 -15.26
N MET A 266 -10.18 17.06 -14.73
CA MET A 266 -8.93 17.07 -15.48
C MET A 266 -7.74 16.96 -14.53
N ASP A 267 -6.80 16.09 -14.89
CA ASP A 267 -5.48 16.09 -14.29
C ASP A 267 -4.51 16.88 -15.18
N VAL A 268 -3.70 17.70 -14.55
CA VAL A 268 -2.68 18.52 -15.20
C VAL A 268 -1.33 18.20 -14.59
N LYS A 269 -0.36 17.88 -15.43
CA LYS A 269 1.02 17.64 -15.01
C LYS A 269 1.93 18.63 -15.72
N TYR A 270 2.58 19.51 -14.95
CA TYR A 270 3.43 20.56 -15.46
C TYR A 270 4.83 20.48 -14.84
N GLY A 271 5.83 20.21 -15.67
CA GLY A 271 7.24 20.32 -15.26
C GLY A 271 7.72 21.75 -15.29
N LEU A 272 7.84 22.38 -14.10
CA LEU A 272 8.35 23.74 -13.99
C LEU A 272 9.80 23.86 -14.50
N ASN A 273 10.57 22.83 -14.26
CA ASN A 273 11.93 22.65 -14.78
C ASN A 273 12.26 21.16 -14.80
N GLU A 274 13.47 20.76 -15.09
CA GLU A 274 13.91 19.36 -15.21
C GLU A 274 13.74 18.57 -13.91
N SER A 275 13.74 19.26 -12.77
CA SER A 275 13.72 18.68 -11.41
C SER A 275 12.39 18.73 -10.73
N PHE A 276 11.54 19.72 -10.99
CA PHE A 276 10.30 19.98 -10.28
C PHE A 276 9.08 19.83 -11.16
N THR A 277 8.04 19.24 -10.60
CA THR A 277 6.75 19.04 -11.28
C THR A 277 5.61 19.49 -10.37
N LEU A 278 4.62 20.09 -10.96
CA LEU A 278 3.31 20.40 -10.41
C LEU A 278 2.31 19.40 -10.99
N ASP A 279 1.68 18.61 -10.12
CA ASP A 279 0.57 17.72 -10.46
C ASP A 279 -0.70 18.31 -9.83
N ALA A 280 -1.70 18.58 -10.61
CA ALA A 280 -2.97 19.15 -10.14
C ALA A 280 -4.14 18.30 -10.64
N THR A 281 -5.14 18.10 -9.78
CA THR A 281 -6.40 17.47 -10.14
C THR A 281 -7.57 18.41 -9.83
N LEU A 282 -8.51 18.51 -10.75
CA LEU A 282 -9.73 19.30 -10.63
C LEU A 282 -10.92 18.35 -10.64
N ILE A 283 -11.75 18.43 -9.59
CA ILE A 283 -12.98 17.65 -9.42
C ILE A 283 -12.72 16.14 -9.64
N PRO A 284 -11.84 15.50 -8.85
CA PRO A 284 -11.50 14.09 -9.08
C PRO A 284 -12.72 13.17 -8.89
N ASP A 285 -12.82 12.18 -9.78
CA ASP A 285 -13.80 11.09 -9.69
C ASP A 285 -13.18 9.87 -9.04
N PHE A 286 -13.78 9.42 -7.96
CA PHE A 286 -13.32 8.24 -7.20
C PHE A 286 -14.25 7.02 -7.35
N GLY A 287 -15.26 7.08 -8.25
CA GLY A 287 -16.27 6.05 -8.41
C GLY A 287 -15.78 4.72 -9.00
N GLN A 288 -14.66 4.73 -9.76
CA GLN A 288 -14.20 3.55 -10.52
C GLN A 288 -12.97 2.90 -9.93
N VAL A 289 -12.98 2.64 -8.64
CA VAL A 289 -11.96 1.85 -7.95
C VAL A 289 -12.58 0.57 -7.41
N VAL A 290 -11.77 -0.48 -7.25
CA VAL A 290 -12.18 -1.74 -6.61
C VAL A 290 -12.74 -1.44 -5.21
N SER A 291 -13.83 -2.10 -4.86
CA SER A 291 -14.49 -1.95 -3.56
C SER A 291 -13.58 -2.35 -2.40
N ASP A 292 -13.63 -1.59 -1.30
CA ASP A 292 -12.87 -1.90 -0.09
C ASP A 292 -13.31 -3.24 0.53
N ASN A 293 -12.38 -3.91 1.23
CA ASN A 293 -12.65 -5.14 1.95
C ASN A 293 -13.31 -4.84 3.30
N ILE A 294 -14.59 -4.57 3.30
CA ILE A 294 -15.36 -4.35 4.53
C ILE A 294 -15.41 -5.64 5.35
N VAL A 295 -15.27 -5.53 6.67
CA VAL A 295 -15.34 -6.63 7.64
C VAL A 295 -16.10 -6.16 8.88
N ASN A 296 -16.63 -7.11 9.67
CA ASN A 296 -17.22 -6.81 10.98
C ASN A 296 -16.09 -6.45 11.98
N ASN A 297 -15.98 -5.17 12.31
CA ASN A 297 -14.90 -4.70 13.18
C ASN A 297 -15.28 -4.73 14.65
N LEU A 298 -14.94 -5.79 15.34
CA LEU A 298 -15.16 -5.94 16.78
C LEU A 298 -14.08 -5.23 17.63
N SER A 299 -12.97 -4.82 17.02
CA SER A 299 -11.86 -4.17 17.72
C SER A 299 -12.18 -2.70 18.06
N PRO A 300 -11.51 -2.10 19.06
CA PRO A 300 -11.64 -0.68 19.35
C PRO A 300 -10.94 0.23 18.33
N PHE A 301 -10.29 -0.35 17.32
CA PHE A 301 -9.41 0.36 16.40
C PHE A 301 -10.06 0.57 15.03
N GLU A 302 -9.77 1.71 14.43
CA GLU A 302 -10.18 2.02 13.06
C GLU A 302 -9.48 1.08 12.06
N ILE A 303 -10.23 0.60 11.05
CA ILE A 303 -9.67 -0.17 9.95
C ILE A 303 -8.95 0.77 8.97
N ARG A 304 -7.73 0.42 8.61
CA ARG A 304 -6.97 1.13 7.60
C ARG A 304 -7.19 0.52 6.22
N PHE A 305 -7.79 1.27 5.31
CA PHE A 305 -7.95 0.88 3.91
C PHE A 305 -6.79 1.35 3.05
N GLN A 306 -6.49 0.59 2.00
CA GLN A 306 -5.51 1.00 1.00
C GLN A 306 -6.03 2.16 0.15
N GLU A 307 -5.13 3.00 -0.32
CA GLU A 307 -5.49 4.05 -1.26
C GLU A 307 -5.51 3.50 -2.68
N ASN A 308 -6.62 3.66 -3.37
CA ASN A 308 -6.83 3.20 -4.74
C ASN A 308 -7.09 4.36 -5.72
N ARG A 309 -7.16 5.61 -5.23
CA ARG A 309 -7.42 6.80 -6.06
C ARG A 309 -6.12 7.29 -6.72
N PRO A 310 -6.02 7.32 -8.06
CA PRO A 310 -4.75 7.56 -8.77
C PRO A 310 -4.02 8.83 -8.34
N PHE A 311 -4.73 9.94 -8.16
CA PHE A 311 -4.09 11.19 -7.71
C PHE A 311 -3.36 11.04 -6.37
N PHE A 312 -3.89 10.25 -5.43
CA PHE A 312 -3.31 10.08 -4.10
C PHE A 312 -2.26 8.96 -4.02
N THR A 313 -2.12 8.15 -5.05
CA THR A 313 -1.09 7.09 -5.11
C THR A 313 0.12 7.55 -5.91
N GLU A 314 -0.08 8.31 -6.97
CA GLU A 314 0.99 8.76 -7.87
C GLU A 314 1.84 9.87 -7.27
N GLY A 315 3.16 9.76 -7.38
CA GLY A 315 4.12 10.81 -7.00
C GLY A 315 4.17 11.13 -5.50
N THR A 316 3.89 10.16 -4.66
CA THR A 316 3.78 10.33 -3.19
C THR A 316 5.06 9.98 -2.42
N GLU A 317 6.15 9.63 -3.09
CA GLU A 317 7.39 9.18 -2.47
C GLU A 317 7.96 10.12 -1.40
N LEU A 318 7.79 11.43 -1.57
CA LEU A 318 8.18 12.41 -0.55
C LEU A 318 7.15 12.50 0.58
N PHE A 319 5.87 12.52 0.24
CA PHE A 319 4.79 12.71 1.22
C PHE A 319 4.61 11.53 2.17
N ASN A 320 4.99 10.31 1.73
CA ASN A 320 4.87 9.08 2.52
C ASN A 320 6.07 8.84 3.46
N LYS A 321 7.15 9.62 3.38
CA LYS A 321 8.40 9.35 4.13
C LYS A 321 8.21 9.31 5.64
N SER A 322 7.48 10.26 6.20
CA SER A 322 7.24 10.33 7.65
C SER A 322 6.03 9.53 8.12
N GLY A 323 5.28 8.89 7.21
CA GLY A 323 4.06 8.15 7.57
C GLY A 323 2.94 9.01 8.16
N LEU A 324 2.95 10.32 7.90
CA LEU A 324 1.94 11.29 8.37
C LEU A 324 0.85 11.55 7.32
N PHE A 325 0.90 10.89 6.17
CA PHE A 325 -0.08 11.06 5.10
C PHE A 325 -0.90 9.78 4.93
N TYR A 326 -2.13 9.83 5.38
CA TYR A 326 -3.17 8.86 5.07
C TYR A 326 -4.22 9.54 4.19
N SER A 327 -4.05 9.43 2.91
CA SER A 327 -4.82 10.18 1.89
C SER A 327 -6.33 9.96 1.95
N ARG A 328 -6.79 8.84 2.53
CA ARG A 328 -8.21 8.54 2.78
C ARG A 328 -8.89 9.54 3.73
N ARG A 329 -8.12 10.35 4.47
CA ARG A 329 -8.67 11.46 5.28
C ARG A 329 -9.20 12.57 4.38
N VAL A 330 -8.59 12.78 3.21
CA VAL A 330 -9.03 13.80 2.25
C VAL A 330 -10.21 13.26 1.44
N GLY A 331 -11.37 13.90 1.56
CA GLY A 331 -12.60 13.45 0.90
C GLY A 331 -13.28 12.25 1.58
N ALA A 332 -12.99 12.02 2.87
CA ALA A 332 -13.64 10.97 3.67
C ALA A 332 -15.15 11.20 3.83
N ILE A 333 -15.82 10.26 4.48
CA ILE A 333 -17.23 10.43 4.94
C ILE A 333 -17.28 11.70 5.81
N PRO A 334 -18.24 12.61 5.60
CA PRO A 334 -18.39 13.79 6.44
C PRO A 334 -18.44 13.45 7.93
N SER A 335 -17.73 14.20 8.75
CA SER A 335 -17.59 13.92 10.19
C SER A 335 -18.93 13.89 10.95
N GLY A 336 -19.92 14.64 10.50
CA GLY A 336 -21.29 14.67 11.03
C GLY A 336 -22.22 13.59 10.48
N TYR A 337 -21.79 12.75 9.55
CA TYR A 337 -22.67 11.76 8.87
C TYR A 337 -23.40 10.86 9.86
N TYR A 338 -22.69 10.14 10.70
CA TYR A 338 -23.26 9.23 11.68
C TYR A 338 -24.04 9.92 12.81
N GLY A 339 -23.73 11.19 13.04
CA GLY A 339 -24.48 12.02 13.96
C GLY A 339 -25.90 12.28 13.46
N VAL A 340 -26.04 12.57 12.17
CA VAL A 340 -27.34 12.77 11.51
C VAL A 340 -28.15 11.48 11.49
N GLU A 341 -27.55 10.33 11.17
CA GLU A 341 -28.23 9.03 11.20
C GLU A 341 -28.80 8.74 12.59
N ARG A 342 -27.97 8.84 13.64
CA ARG A 342 -28.41 8.63 15.02
C ARG A 342 -29.49 9.61 15.49
N PHE A 343 -29.40 10.86 15.06
CA PHE A 343 -30.41 11.86 15.38
C PHE A 343 -31.79 11.43 14.87
N VAL A 344 -31.84 10.99 13.59
CA VAL A 344 -33.10 10.59 12.96
C VAL A 344 -33.61 9.25 13.54
N ASP A 345 -32.71 8.31 13.85
CA ASP A 345 -33.08 7.05 14.50
C ASP A 345 -33.69 7.24 15.88
N ASN A 346 -33.27 8.30 16.61
CA ASN A 346 -33.80 8.64 17.93
C ASN A 346 -34.98 9.63 17.92
N SER A 347 -35.24 10.26 16.76
CA SER A 347 -36.30 11.25 16.60
C SER A 347 -37.30 10.77 15.55
N LEU A 348 -38.55 10.54 15.94
CA LEU A 348 -39.64 10.17 15.01
C LEU A 348 -40.08 11.36 14.14
N ASP A 349 -39.61 12.59 14.43
CA ASP A 349 -40.10 13.81 13.80
C ASP A 349 -39.39 14.14 12.49
N TYR A 350 -38.26 13.50 12.19
CA TYR A 350 -37.47 13.80 11.02
C TYR A 350 -37.18 12.55 10.16
N GLN A 351 -37.15 12.78 8.86
CA GLN A 351 -36.63 11.81 7.91
C GLN A 351 -35.48 12.41 7.12
N ILE A 352 -34.49 11.60 6.76
CA ILE A 352 -33.35 12.03 5.96
C ILE A 352 -33.77 12.09 4.49
N ILE A 353 -33.64 13.27 3.88
CA ILE A 353 -33.81 13.45 2.43
C ILE A 353 -32.46 13.23 1.72
N ARG A 354 -31.36 13.70 2.33
CA ARG A 354 -30.00 13.55 1.82
C ARG A 354 -29.02 13.61 2.98
N ASN A 355 -28.14 12.62 3.07
CA ASN A 355 -26.97 12.65 3.93
C ASN A 355 -25.77 12.23 3.08
N PRO A 356 -24.83 13.14 2.77
CA PRO A 356 -23.71 12.81 1.90
C PRO A 356 -22.77 11.79 2.56
N THR A 357 -22.39 10.75 1.83
CA THR A 357 -21.47 9.68 2.28
C THR A 357 -20.01 9.95 1.92
N MET A 358 -19.73 11.05 1.23
CA MET A 358 -18.39 11.43 0.80
C MET A 358 -18.27 12.95 0.74
N THR A 359 -17.15 13.47 1.20
CA THR A 359 -16.83 14.90 1.11
C THR A 359 -16.26 15.22 -0.28
N GLN A 360 -16.88 16.15 -0.99
CA GLN A 360 -16.45 16.54 -2.32
C GLN A 360 -15.10 17.26 -2.27
N LEU A 361 -14.12 16.79 -3.04
CA LEU A 361 -12.85 17.48 -3.25
C LEU A 361 -13.02 18.53 -4.36
N TYR A 362 -12.65 19.79 -4.10
CA TYR A 362 -12.61 20.84 -5.10
C TYR A 362 -11.36 20.73 -5.97
N ASN A 363 -10.20 20.63 -5.31
CA ASN A 363 -8.92 20.49 -5.99
C ASN A 363 -7.92 19.73 -5.10
N GLY A 364 -6.91 19.18 -5.77
CA GLY A 364 -5.71 18.68 -5.14
C GLY A 364 -4.50 19.10 -5.97
N ILE A 365 -3.45 19.55 -5.28
CA ILE A 365 -2.21 20.03 -5.93
C ILE A 365 -1.03 19.39 -5.22
N LYS A 366 -0.09 18.83 -5.99
CA LYS A 366 1.20 18.33 -5.52
C LYS A 366 2.32 19.03 -6.28
N PHE A 367 3.16 19.72 -5.57
CA PHE A 367 4.43 20.22 -6.09
C PHE A 367 5.56 19.38 -5.50
N SER A 368 6.39 18.78 -6.33
CA SER A 368 7.49 17.93 -5.84
C SER A 368 8.69 17.93 -6.78
N GLY A 369 9.86 17.77 -6.20
CA GLY A 369 11.10 17.66 -6.96
C GLY A 369 12.32 17.58 -6.07
N ARG A 370 13.50 17.49 -6.70
CA ARG A 370 14.78 17.36 -6.01
C ARG A 370 15.84 18.25 -6.65
N THR A 371 16.53 19.05 -5.85
CA THR A 371 17.58 19.97 -6.32
C THR A 371 18.88 19.25 -6.72
N LYS A 372 19.81 19.96 -7.34
CA LYS A 372 21.17 19.46 -7.65
C LYS A 372 21.94 18.99 -6.40
N LYS A 373 21.66 19.57 -5.23
CA LYS A 373 22.24 19.18 -3.94
C LYS A 373 21.48 18.04 -3.26
N LYS A 374 20.61 17.34 -4.01
CA LYS A 374 19.80 16.20 -3.53
C LYS A 374 18.79 16.57 -2.42
N LEU A 375 18.43 17.85 -2.32
CA LEU A 375 17.36 18.33 -1.45
C LEU A 375 16.03 18.11 -2.14
N GLY A 376 15.20 17.22 -1.62
CA GLY A 376 13.81 16.99 -2.02
C GLY A 376 12.88 18.01 -1.36
N ILE A 377 11.96 18.58 -2.13
CA ILE A 377 10.92 19.48 -1.64
C ILE A 377 9.59 18.95 -2.14
N GLY A 378 8.65 18.77 -1.22
CA GLY A 378 7.28 18.39 -1.51
C GLY A 378 6.29 19.34 -0.86
N VAL A 379 5.30 19.82 -1.60
CA VAL A 379 4.16 20.58 -1.08
C VAL A 379 2.88 19.95 -1.64
N PHE A 380 1.99 19.56 -0.75
CA PHE A 380 0.66 19.06 -1.08
C PHE A 380 -0.38 20.02 -0.52
N ASN A 381 -1.40 20.31 -1.29
CA ASN A 381 -2.58 21.03 -0.86
C ASN A 381 -3.84 20.36 -1.42
N ALA A 382 -4.87 20.28 -0.61
CA ALA A 382 -6.19 19.84 -1.03
C ALA A 382 -7.27 20.63 -0.30
N VAL A 383 -8.35 20.97 -1.01
CA VAL A 383 -9.50 21.72 -0.47
C VAL A 383 -10.76 20.91 -0.70
N THR A 384 -11.51 20.67 0.38
CA THR A 384 -12.79 19.97 0.32
C THR A 384 -13.96 20.92 0.58
N ALA A 385 -15.08 20.65 -0.08
CA ALA A 385 -16.31 21.41 0.02
C ALA A 385 -16.98 21.28 1.39
N PRO A 386 -17.70 22.29 1.86
CA PRO A 386 -18.63 22.13 2.99
C PRO A 386 -19.77 21.20 2.58
N MET A 387 -20.11 20.26 3.47
CA MET A 387 -21.17 19.28 3.22
C MET A 387 -22.34 19.51 4.15
N LYS A 388 -23.57 19.28 3.64
CA LYS A 388 -24.81 19.44 4.40
C LYS A 388 -25.73 18.26 4.20
N ALA A 389 -26.28 17.75 5.26
CA ALA A 389 -27.42 16.84 5.25
C ALA A 389 -28.70 17.67 5.12
N ARG A 390 -29.71 17.10 4.43
CA ARG A 390 -31.06 17.66 4.35
C ARG A 390 -32.01 16.71 5.05
N LEU A 391 -32.67 17.19 6.09
CA LEU A 391 -33.71 16.51 6.83
C LEU A 391 -35.06 17.15 6.50
N ARG A 392 -36.14 16.36 6.59
CA ARG A 392 -37.51 16.84 6.46
C ARG A 392 -38.28 16.50 7.70
N HIS A 393 -38.94 17.46 8.31
CA HIS A 393 -39.86 17.22 9.42
C HIS A 393 -41.08 16.45 8.88
N VAL A 394 -41.44 15.41 9.59
CA VAL A 394 -42.51 14.45 9.15
C VAL A 394 -43.85 15.15 9.00
N ASP A 395 -44.26 15.98 9.98
CA ASP A 395 -45.58 16.65 10.02
C ASP A 395 -45.56 17.93 9.18
N THR A 396 -44.64 18.85 9.46
CA THR A 396 -44.66 20.18 8.82
C THR A 396 -44.12 20.17 7.39
N LYS A 397 -43.52 19.08 6.93
CA LYS A 397 -42.82 18.91 5.62
C LYS A 397 -41.73 19.96 5.34
N LEU A 398 -41.31 20.71 6.37
CA LEU A 398 -40.23 21.68 6.25
C LEU A 398 -38.88 21.00 6.19
N ASP A 399 -38.01 21.48 5.29
CA ASP A 399 -36.64 21.00 5.13
C ASP A 399 -35.69 21.76 6.05
N THR A 400 -34.83 21.05 6.74
CA THR A 400 -33.75 21.58 7.58
C THR A 400 -32.40 21.13 7.03
N LEU A 401 -31.43 22.05 6.94
CA LEU A 401 -30.05 21.74 6.52
C LEU A 401 -29.15 21.69 7.75
N ILE A 402 -28.38 20.62 7.86
CA ILE A 402 -27.39 20.41 8.93
C ILE A 402 -26.02 20.35 8.32
N ASP A 403 -25.08 21.15 8.84
CA ASP A 403 -23.69 21.10 8.44
C ASP A 403 -23.07 19.79 8.94
N THR A 404 -22.57 18.97 8.02
CA THR A 404 -21.95 17.67 8.31
C THR A 404 -20.44 17.69 8.13
N GLU A 405 -19.91 18.61 7.32
CA GLU A 405 -18.47 18.85 7.18
C GLU A 405 -18.24 20.34 6.84
N PRO A 406 -17.28 21.02 7.47
CA PRO A 406 -16.89 22.37 7.08
C PRO A 406 -16.02 22.37 5.81
N LEU A 407 -15.87 23.55 5.16
CA LEU A 407 -14.79 23.72 4.18
C LEU A 407 -13.46 23.45 4.88
N SER A 408 -12.68 22.51 4.34
CA SER A 408 -11.44 22.07 4.96
C SER A 408 -10.27 22.18 3.99
N ASN A 409 -9.12 22.64 4.49
CA ASN A 409 -7.88 22.80 3.74
C ASN A 409 -6.79 21.92 4.37
N TYR A 410 -6.29 20.97 3.57
CA TYR A 410 -5.27 20.00 3.95
C TYR A 410 -3.94 20.37 3.31
N ASN A 411 -2.88 20.43 4.10
CA ASN A 411 -1.55 20.82 3.65
C ASN A 411 -0.48 19.85 4.14
N ILE A 412 0.52 19.57 3.30
CA ILE A 412 1.74 18.86 3.68
C ILE A 412 2.93 19.59 3.09
N ILE A 413 3.96 19.79 3.89
CA ILE A 413 5.26 20.28 3.45
C ILE A 413 6.31 19.24 3.84
N VAL A 414 7.15 18.85 2.87
CA VAL A 414 8.25 17.91 3.10
C VAL A 414 9.56 18.52 2.60
N ILE A 415 10.58 18.44 3.42
CA ILE A 415 11.97 18.78 3.10
C ILE A 415 12.81 17.55 3.38
N ASP A 416 13.43 16.98 2.36
CA ASP A 416 14.16 15.71 2.42
C ASP A 416 15.57 15.87 1.89
N GLN A 417 16.56 15.83 2.76
CA GLN A 417 17.98 15.91 2.37
C GLN A 417 18.56 14.50 2.29
N ALA A 418 18.83 14.05 1.07
CA ALA A 418 19.70 12.88 0.87
C ALA A 418 21.14 13.27 1.18
N LEU A 419 21.79 12.48 2.02
CA LEU A 419 23.18 12.61 2.42
C LEU A 419 24.06 11.64 1.62
N LYS A 420 25.32 11.44 2.04
CA LYS A 420 26.22 10.47 1.40
C LYS A 420 25.69 9.03 1.59
N GLY A 421 25.77 8.24 0.53
CA GLY A 421 25.25 6.87 0.51
C GLY A 421 23.73 6.86 0.68
N ARG A 422 23.22 5.97 1.53
CA ARG A 422 21.78 5.80 1.79
C ARG A 422 21.24 6.64 2.94
N SER A 423 22.05 7.52 3.50
CA SER A 423 21.65 8.36 4.63
C SER A 423 20.74 9.50 4.21
N SER A 424 19.78 9.85 5.07
CA SER A 424 18.83 10.96 4.82
C SER A 424 18.34 11.60 6.11
N LEU A 425 17.92 12.86 5.98
CA LEU A 425 17.20 13.64 6.99
C LEU A 425 15.94 14.18 6.34
N THR A 426 14.80 14.03 7.01
CA THR A 426 13.51 14.45 6.47
C THR A 426 12.76 15.26 7.52
N PHE A 427 12.26 16.43 7.13
CA PHE A 427 11.30 17.22 7.90
C PHE A 427 9.95 17.17 7.18
N THR A 428 8.88 16.91 7.91
CA THR A 428 7.51 16.91 7.40
C THR A 428 6.61 17.71 8.34
N ASN A 429 5.79 18.58 7.76
CA ASN A 429 4.71 19.22 8.48
C ASN A 429 3.38 18.93 7.78
N THR A 430 2.38 18.51 8.52
CA THR A 430 0.99 18.39 8.07
C THR A 430 0.13 19.38 8.81
N ASN A 431 -0.79 20.02 8.08
CA ASN A 431 -1.70 21.01 8.65
C ASN A 431 -3.09 20.82 8.05
N VAL A 432 -4.10 20.79 8.89
CA VAL A 432 -5.51 20.76 8.52
C VAL A 432 -6.22 21.93 9.16
N MET A 433 -6.79 22.81 8.36
CA MET A 433 -7.56 23.97 8.78
C MET A 433 -9.01 23.84 8.31
N ARG A 434 -9.95 24.08 9.20
CA ARG A 434 -11.38 24.00 8.95
C ARG A 434 -12.05 25.34 9.19
N ASN A 435 -12.94 25.71 8.29
CA ASN A 435 -13.65 27.00 8.43
C ASN A 435 -14.61 26.98 9.63
N GLY A 436 -14.61 28.06 10.40
CA GLY A 436 -15.45 28.21 11.60
C GLY A 436 -14.79 27.68 12.88
N SER A 437 -15.59 27.31 13.87
CA SER A 437 -15.15 26.88 15.19
C SER A 437 -14.87 25.36 15.24
N TYR A 438 -14.38 24.78 14.15
CA TYR A 438 -14.06 23.37 14.10
C TYR A 438 -12.62 23.09 14.57
N ARG A 439 -12.33 21.79 14.76
CA ARG A 439 -11.01 21.29 15.11
C ARG A 439 -10.00 21.57 13.99
N ASP A 440 -8.89 22.17 14.34
CA ASP A 440 -7.71 22.29 13.51
C ASP A 440 -6.59 21.41 14.05
N ALA A 441 -5.67 21.00 13.19
CA ALA A 441 -4.59 20.13 13.57
C ALA A 441 -3.29 20.45 12.84
N ASN A 442 -2.18 20.39 13.57
CA ASN A 442 -0.83 20.49 13.01
C ASN A 442 0.05 19.39 13.56
N VAL A 443 0.78 18.69 12.68
CA VAL A 443 1.78 17.71 13.09
C VAL A 443 3.10 17.98 12.39
N SER A 444 4.17 18.11 13.17
CA SER A 444 5.54 18.23 12.66
C SER A 444 6.32 16.96 12.96
N ALA A 445 7.14 16.51 12.01
CA ALA A 445 8.01 15.35 12.16
C ALA A 445 9.43 15.65 11.68
N PHE A 446 10.40 15.10 12.38
CA PHE A 446 11.79 15.05 11.96
C PHE A 446 12.25 13.60 12.00
N ASP A 447 12.59 13.06 10.84
CA ASP A 447 13.05 11.68 10.64
C ASP A 447 14.50 11.66 10.18
N TRP A 448 15.28 10.70 10.67
CA TRP A 448 16.64 10.47 10.22
C TRP A 448 16.89 8.99 9.98
N SER A 449 17.75 8.72 9.00
CA SER A 449 18.24 7.40 8.68
C SER A 449 19.71 7.51 8.29
N LEU A 450 20.60 7.09 9.15
CA LEU A 450 22.05 7.24 9.00
C LEU A 450 22.68 5.86 8.84
N TYR A 451 23.45 5.67 7.78
CA TYR A 451 24.15 4.43 7.49
C TYR A 451 25.66 4.62 7.65
N THR A 452 26.33 3.60 8.13
CA THR A 452 27.81 3.54 8.11
C THR A 452 28.31 3.43 6.67
N PRO A 453 29.58 3.84 6.40
CA PRO A 453 30.24 3.48 5.15
C PRO A 453 30.17 1.97 4.92
N GLY A 454 29.77 1.54 3.71
CA GLY A 454 29.54 0.12 3.42
C GLY A 454 28.16 -0.42 3.85
N ASN A 455 27.24 0.44 4.25
CA ASN A 455 25.83 0.12 4.51
C ASN A 455 25.58 -1.04 5.51
N GLN A 456 26.52 -1.32 6.43
CA GLN A 456 26.39 -2.43 7.36
C GLN A 456 25.47 -2.13 8.54
N PHE A 457 25.61 -0.93 9.11
CA PHE A 457 24.81 -0.52 10.26
C PHE A 457 23.95 0.69 9.92
N ARG A 458 22.78 0.72 10.53
CA ARG A 458 21.82 1.82 10.42
C ARG A 458 21.44 2.32 11.81
N PHE A 459 21.54 3.64 12.00
CA PHE A 459 20.95 4.36 13.12
C PHE A 459 19.80 5.23 12.58
N SER A 460 18.59 5.02 13.05
CA SER A 460 17.42 5.77 12.58
C SER A 460 16.48 6.13 13.72
N GLY A 461 15.68 7.15 13.51
CA GLY A 461 14.69 7.56 14.47
C GLY A 461 13.73 8.59 13.90
N THR A 462 12.75 8.94 14.71
CA THR A 462 11.77 9.98 14.42
C THR A 462 11.44 10.76 15.68
N MET A 463 11.16 12.06 15.53
CA MET A 463 10.54 12.92 16.52
C MET A 463 9.32 13.56 15.90
N ARG A 464 8.16 13.39 16.49
CA ARG A 464 6.90 13.97 16.02
C ARG A 464 6.21 14.72 17.13
N TYR A 465 5.61 15.81 16.76
CA TYR A 465 4.83 16.65 17.67
C TYR A 465 3.50 16.99 17.01
N SER A 466 2.38 16.72 17.70
CA SER A 466 1.04 17.07 17.28
C SER A 466 0.47 18.16 18.15
N LYS A 467 -0.27 19.08 17.55
CA LYS A 467 -1.05 20.10 18.27
C LYS A 467 -2.43 20.19 17.66
N ILE A 468 -3.42 20.04 18.52
CA ILE A 468 -4.83 20.12 18.19
C ILE A 468 -5.40 21.36 18.88
N PHE A 469 -6.17 22.16 18.15
CA PHE A 469 -6.83 23.36 18.65
C PHE A 469 -8.22 23.51 18.04
N GLY A 470 -9.04 24.35 18.65
CA GLY A 470 -10.43 24.53 18.25
C GLY A 470 -11.37 23.50 18.89
N TYR A 471 -12.59 23.48 18.41
CA TYR A 471 -13.58 22.50 18.84
C TYR A 471 -13.28 21.15 18.21
N THR A 472 -13.41 20.07 19.00
CA THR A 472 -13.53 18.75 18.37
C THR A 472 -15.01 18.50 18.08
N PRO A 473 -15.45 18.67 16.82
CA PRO A 473 -16.76 18.19 16.46
C PRO A 473 -16.64 16.69 16.35
N PHE A 474 -17.52 16.02 17.05
CA PHE A 474 -17.90 14.70 16.64
C PHE A 474 -16.87 13.57 16.78
N ASN A 475 -16.62 13.13 17.99
CA ASN A 475 -16.48 11.69 18.19
C ASN A 475 -17.83 11.01 17.87
N GLY A 476 -18.38 11.27 16.66
CA GLY A 476 -19.61 10.68 16.19
C GLY A 476 -20.85 10.92 17.05
N SER A 477 -20.90 11.90 17.92
CA SER A 477 -22.07 12.28 18.68
C SER A 477 -22.51 13.71 18.34
N VAL A 478 -23.65 13.82 17.68
CA VAL A 478 -24.43 15.05 17.76
C VAL A 478 -24.89 15.14 19.21
N ASN A 479 -24.39 16.11 19.97
CA ASN A 479 -24.93 16.38 21.31
C ASN A 479 -26.29 17.04 21.13
N LEU A 480 -27.34 16.25 21.28
CA LEU A 480 -28.70 16.75 21.43
C LEU A 480 -28.85 17.27 22.84
N VAL A 481 -28.78 18.57 23.03
CA VAL A 481 -29.22 19.20 24.25
C VAL A 481 -30.66 19.69 23.99
N ASN A 482 -31.61 19.09 24.67
CA ASN A 482 -33.03 19.46 24.65
C ASN A 482 -33.69 19.40 23.26
N ASP A 483 -33.55 18.27 22.53
CA ASP A 483 -34.14 18.06 21.20
C ASP A 483 -33.79 19.12 20.15
N THR A 484 -32.83 19.96 20.43
CA THR A 484 -32.32 20.97 19.51
C THR A 484 -31.01 20.47 18.90
N ILE A 485 -30.95 20.43 17.56
CA ILE A 485 -29.70 20.20 16.85
C ILE A 485 -28.81 21.41 17.13
N SER A 486 -27.81 21.25 17.97
CA SER A 486 -26.80 22.27 18.13
C SER A 486 -26.06 22.41 16.80
N ARG A 487 -26.28 23.51 16.07
CA ARG A 487 -25.55 23.84 14.82
C ARG A 487 -24.04 23.88 15.04
N ASN A 488 -23.60 24.03 16.29
CA ASN A 488 -22.20 24.05 16.72
C ASN A 488 -21.87 22.83 17.60
N GLY A 489 -22.54 21.71 17.40
CA GLY A 489 -22.60 20.49 18.20
C GLY A 489 -21.29 19.84 18.64
N GLY A 490 -20.26 20.61 18.86
CA GLY A 490 -18.99 20.14 19.41
C GLY A 490 -18.88 20.45 20.89
N VAL A 491 -18.43 19.49 21.65
CA VAL A 491 -17.84 19.75 22.96
C VAL A 491 -16.53 20.47 22.72
N TYR A 492 -16.35 21.67 23.27
CA TYR A 492 -15.04 22.33 23.28
C TYR A 492 -14.05 21.45 24.03
N VAL A 493 -13.14 20.83 23.28
CA VAL A 493 -12.00 20.17 23.88
C VAL A 493 -10.88 21.18 23.95
N LYS A 494 -10.44 21.43 25.17
CA LYS A 494 -9.27 22.27 25.42
C LYS A 494 -8.13 21.87 24.49
N PRO A 495 -7.45 22.84 23.86
CA PRO A 495 -6.29 22.50 22.99
C PRO A 495 -5.33 21.58 23.73
N TYR A 496 -4.85 20.55 23.00
CA TYR A 496 -3.90 19.59 23.53
C TYR A 496 -2.78 19.33 22.55
N ASP A 497 -1.67 18.88 23.07
CA ASP A 497 -0.50 18.50 22.30
C ASP A 497 0.05 17.16 22.75
N GLY A 498 0.81 16.54 21.87
CA GLY A 498 1.40 15.24 22.14
C GLY A 498 2.63 14.99 21.28
N PHE A 499 3.35 13.94 21.61
CA PHE A 499 4.55 13.57 20.87
C PHE A 499 4.66 12.06 20.61
N ASN A 500 5.38 11.72 19.57
CA ASN A 500 5.88 10.38 19.29
C ASN A 500 7.38 10.46 18.98
N THR A 501 8.18 9.63 19.64
CA THR A 501 9.61 9.52 19.37
C THR A 501 10.03 8.07 19.26
N SER A 502 10.87 7.74 18.27
CA SER A 502 11.43 6.42 18.15
C SER A 502 12.93 6.46 17.84
N LEU A 503 13.64 5.47 18.33
CA LEU A 503 15.05 5.22 18.06
C LEU A 503 15.24 3.78 17.66
N ARG A 504 16.06 3.52 16.64
CA ARG A 504 16.42 2.18 16.20
C ARG A 504 17.89 2.12 15.81
N PHE A 505 18.57 1.10 16.30
CA PHE A 505 19.90 0.70 15.86
C PHE A 505 19.80 -0.71 15.26
N ALA A 506 20.43 -0.91 14.10
CA ALA A 506 20.37 -2.19 13.40
C ALA A 506 21.64 -2.49 12.61
N LYS A 507 22.06 -3.74 12.60
CA LYS A 507 22.93 -4.30 11.56
C LYS A 507 22.05 -4.81 10.44
N VAL A 508 22.18 -4.23 9.24
CA VAL A 508 21.24 -4.42 8.12
C VAL A 508 21.83 -5.19 6.94
N SER A 509 23.10 -5.54 6.97
CA SER A 509 23.81 -6.28 5.91
C SER A 509 24.49 -7.53 6.45
N GLY A 510 24.79 -8.48 5.56
CA GLY A 510 25.40 -9.77 5.87
C GLY A 510 24.40 -10.82 6.31
N LYS A 511 24.90 -12.04 6.54
CA LYS A 511 24.08 -13.19 6.92
C LYS A 511 23.42 -13.02 8.29
N VAL A 512 24.15 -12.49 9.27
CA VAL A 512 23.62 -12.20 10.61
C VAL A 512 23.24 -10.73 10.67
N GLN A 513 21.98 -10.46 10.97
CA GLN A 513 21.41 -9.12 11.12
C GLN A 513 20.68 -9.04 12.47
N PHE A 514 20.68 -7.85 13.07
CA PHE A 514 19.96 -7.62 14.32
C PHE A 514 19.42 -6.18 14.39
N SER A 515 18.43 -5.97 15.24
CA SER A 515 17.93 -4.62 15.53
C SER A 515 17.42 -4.51 16.96
N VAL A 516 17.58 -3.32 17.54
CA VAL A 516 16.96 -2.92 18.78
C VAL A 516 16.25 -1.58 18.53
N SER A 517 15.01 -1.45 18.98
CA SER A 517 14.27 -0.20 18.86
C SER A 517 13.38 0.06 20.07
N ASN A 518 13.16 1.36 20.30
CA ASN A 518 12.20 1.85 21.28
C ASN A 518 11.34 2.91 20.63
N ASN A 519 10.03 2.86 20.84
CA ASN A 519 9.06 3.83 20.35
C ASN A 519 8.17 4.31 21.53
N ILE A 520 8.07 5.61 21.70
CA ILE A 520 7.30 6.25 22.78
C ILE A 520 6.22 7.12 22.14
N ILE A 521 4.96 6.84 22.41
CA ILE A 521 3.81 7.64 21.98
C ILE A 521 3.12 8.17 23.24
N SER A 522 3.09 9.50 23.40
CA SER A 522 2.41 10.12 24.53
C SER A 522 0.89 9.85 24.48
N ASN A 523 0.23 10.02 25.62
CA ASN A 523 -1.21 9.76 25.71
C ASN A 523 -2.09 10.75 24.93
N THR A 524 -1.53 11.85 24.50
CA THR A 524 -2.22 12.94 23.79
C THR A 524 -1.72 13.13 22.35
N TYR A 525 -0.81 12.28 21.88
CA TYR A 525 -0.36 12.34 20.48
C TYR A 525 -1.47 11.94 19.52
N ASP A 526 -1.82 12.82 18.60
CA ASP A 526 -2.90 12.59 17.64
C ASP A 526 -2.55 13.14 16.24
N PRO A 527 -2.20 12.30 15.27
CA PRO A 527 -1.96 12.68 13.89
C PRO A 527 -3.18 12.47 12.97
N ASN A 528 -4.34 12.06 13.49
CA ASN A 528 -5.41 11.42 12.72
C ASN A 528 -6.21 12.38 11.81
N ASP A 529 -5.96 13.68 11.84
CA ASP A 529 -6.61 14.61 10.90
C ASP A 529 -6.12 14.43 9.46
N LEU A 530 -4.86 14.02 9.25
CA LEU A 530 -4.30 13.70 7.94
C LEU A 530 -3.43 12.44 7.95
N GLY A 531 -3.02 11.97 9.13
CA GLY A 531 -2.28 10.74 9.37
C GLY A 531 -3.18 9.57 9.79
N TYR A 532 -2.53 8.51 10.28
CA TYR A 532 -3.20 7.33 10.81
C TYR A 532 -2.43 6.79 12.02
N LEU A 533 -3.10 6.73 13.15
CA LEU A 533 -2.63 6.14 14.38
C LEU A 533 -3.78 5.36 15.02
N GLN A 534 -3.61 4.06 15.25
CA GLN A 534 -4.64 3.25 15.91
C GLN A 534 -4.78 3.58 17.39
N THR A 535 -3.66 3.74 18.08
CA THR A 535 -3.66 3.99 19.51
C THR A 535 -2.45 4.83 19.93
N ALA A 536 -2.69 5.76 20.86
CA ALA A 536 -1.68 6.53 21.58
C ALA A 536 -1.39 5.90 22.96
N ASN A 537 -0.61 6.58 23.79
CA ASN A 537 -0.33 6.18 25.17
C ASN A 537 0.42 4.84 25.29
N ILE A 538 1.46 4.62 24.48
CA ILE A 538 2.19 3.36 24.48
C ILE A 538 3.71 3.56 24.35
N ILE A 539 4.47 2.74 25.05
CA ILE A 539 5.91 2.56 24.88
C ILE A 539 6.13 1.14 24.40
N THR A 540 6.73 1.00 23.22
CA THR A 540 7.06 -0.29 22.61
C THR A 540 8.56 -0.45 22.50
N SER A 541 9.12 -1.49 23.12
CA SER A 541 10.52 -1.88 22.98
C SER A 541 10.61 -3.18 22.21
N THR A 542 11.46 -3.24 21.17
CA THR A 542 11.67 -4.46 20.37
C THR A 542 13.14 -4.79 20.23
N ALA A 543 13.45 -6.08 20.20
CA ALA A 543 14.76 -6.59 19.84
C ALA A 543 14.60 -7.79 18.91
N GLY A 544 15.48 -7.92 17.93
CA GLY A 544 15.41 -9.03 16.98
C GLY A 544 16.78 -9.38 16.41
N ILE A 545 16.97 -10.65 16.13
CA ILE A 545 18.15 -11.19 15.44
C ILE A 545 17.67 -12.13 14.32
N SER A 546 18.37 -12.13 13.20
CA SER A 546 18.11 -13.06 12.10
C SER A 546 19.37 -13.58 11.47
N TYR A 547 19.29 -14.82 10.98
CA TYR A 547 20.28 -15.45 10.13
C TYR A 547 19.69 -15.69 8.74
N ASN A 548 20.39 -15.24 7.70
CA ASN A 548 19.96 -15.32 6.31
C ASN A 548 20.99 -16.10 5.48
N GLN A 549 20.55 -17.15 4.80
CA GLN A 549 21.35 -17.91 3.85
C GLN A 549 20.89 -17.57 2.44
N PHE A 550 21.70 -16.80 1.70
CA PHE A 550 21.38 -16.32 0.36
C PHE A 550 21.91 -17.21 -0.76
N THR A 551 22.88 -18.08 -0.46
CA THR A 551 23.43 -19.02 -1.45
C THR A 551 22.76 -20.39 -1.31
N PRO A 552 22.47 -21.07 -2.44
CA PRO A 552 21.84 -22.37 -2.43
C PRO A 552 22.65 -23.42 -1.64
N THR A 553 21.91 -24.31 -0.98
CA THR A 553 22.44 -25.53 -0.33
C THR A 553 21.94 -26.77 -1.08
N GLU A 554 22.15 -27.95 -0.56
CA GLU A 554 21.64 -29.18 -1.19
C GLU A 554 20.11 -29.19 -1.31
N LYS A 555 19.39 -28.75 -0.27
CA LYS A 555 17.90 -28.81 -0.17
C LYS A 555 17.21 -27.50 -0.48
N PHE A 556 17.84 -26.37 -0.14
CA PHE A 556 17.22 -25.05 -0.20
C PHE A 556 17.93 -24.13 -1.17
N ILE A 557 17.16 -23.27 -1.84
CA ILE A 557 17.67 -22.14 -2.61
C ILE A 557 18.09 -21.04 -1.63
N THR A 558 17.23 -20.72 -0.67
CA THR A 558 17.49 -19.74 0.41
C THR A 558 16.71 -20.12 1.65
N TYR A 559 17.19 -19.69 2.83
CA TYR A 559 16.43 -19.80 4.07
C TYR A 559 16.80 -18.70 5.05
N ARG A 560 15.89 -18.45 5.99
CA ARG A 560 16.06 -17.43 7.03
C ARG A 560 15.47 -17.94 8.36
N TYR A 561 16.15 -17.61 9.45
CA TYR A 561 15.64 -17.76 10.80
C TYR A 561 15.65 -16.42 11.51
N SER A 562 14.66 -16.14 12.33
CA SER A 562 14.66 -14.97 13.19
C SER A 562 14.06 -15.24 14.55
N LEU A 563 14.58 -14.56 15.57
CA LEU A 563 14.04 -14.50 16.93
C LEU A 563 13.75 -13.04 17.25
N ASN A 564 12.58 -12.77 17.79
CA ASN A 564 12.11 -11.41 18.08
C ASN A 564 11.50 -11.36 19.48
N LEU A 565 11.67 -10.21 20.13
CA LEU A 565 11.13 -9.87 21.44
C LEU A 565 10.39 -8.55 21.34
N ARG A 566 9.26 -8.43 22.01
CA ARG A 566 8.49 -7.19 22.16
C ARG A 566 8.00 -7.03 23.58
N SER A 567 8.11 -5.81 24.10
CA SER A 567 7.53 -5.40 25.38
C SER A 567 6.82 -4.08 25.22
N ASP A 568 5.55 -4.04 25.63
CA ASP A 568 4.73 -2.83 25.59
C ASP A 568 4.35 -2.41 27.00
N ARG A 569 4.27 -1.08 27.19
CA ARG A 569 3.81 -0.43 28.42
C ARG A 569 2.96 0.77 28.06
N LEU A 570 2.00 1.15 28.90
CA LEU A 570 1.42 2.48 28.79
C LEU A 570 2.47 3.56 29.09
N TYR A 571 2.39 4.67 28.37
CA TYR A 571 3.20 5.85 28.68
C TYR A 571 2.71 6.52 29.98
N LYS A 572 1.38 6.69 30.14
CA LYS A 572 0.79 7.33 31.33
C LYS A 572 -0.60 6.73 31.67
N PRO A 573 -0.81 6.23 32.91
CA PRO A 573 0.23 5.92 33.91
C PRO A 573 1.15 4.82 33.38
N SER A 574 2.42 4.81 33.80
CA SER A 574 3.35 3.74 33.37
C SER A 574 2.88 2.40 33.92
N SER A 575 2.35 1.55 33.02
CA SER A 575 1.83 0.24 33.37
C SER A 575 2.21 -0.78 32.30
N PHE A 576 2.61 -1.98 32.70
CA PHE A 576 2.85 -3.09 31.79
C PHE A 576 1.57 -3.41 31.02
N THR A 577 1.70 -3.69 29.71
CA THR A 577 0.59 -4.13 28.87
C THR A 577 0.81 -5.55 28.34
N GLN A 578 1.93 -5.80 27.65
CA GLN A 578 2.21 -7.13 27.08
C GLN A 578 3.70 -7.40 26.90
N PHE A 579 4.04 -8.68 26.82
CA PHE A 579 5.35 -9.16 26.44
C PHE A 579 5.21 -10.36 25.50
N GLU A 580 5.91 -10.34 24.37
CA GLU A 580 5.84 -11.37 23.33
C GLU A 580 7.23 -11.83 22.88
N ILE A 581 7.36 -13.11 22.63
CA ILE A 581 8.54 -13.77 22.06
C ILE A 581 8.05 -14.57 20.85
N TRP A 582 8.69 -14.41 19.69
CA TRP A 582 8.39 -15.26 18.54
C TRP A 582 9.63 -15.56 17.70
N THR A 583 9.57 -16.70 17.03
CA THR A 583 10.57 -17.15 16.06
C THR A 583 9.91 -17.41 14.72
N THR A 584 10.64 -17.10 13.65
CA THR A 584 10.20 -17.38 12.28
C THR A 584 11.27 -18.15 11.54
N GLY A 585 10.89 -19.26 10.92
CA GLY A 585 11.68 -19.98 9.92
C GLY A 585 11.06 -19.81 8.54
N PHE A 586 11.86 -19.47 7.54
CA PHE A 586 11.45 -19.35 6.14
C PHE A 586 12.39 -20.15 5.25
N TRP A 587 11.86 -20.93 4.33
CA TRP A 587 12.63 -21.79 3.41
C TRP A 587 12.05 -21.71 2.01
N VAL A 588 12.92 -21.62 0.99
CA VAL A 588 12.60 -21.85 -0.41
C VAL A 588 13.32 -23.12 -0.87
N PHE A 589 12.57 -24.13 -1.23
CA PHE A 589 13.11 -25.43 -1.67
C PHE A 589 13.58 -25.39 -3.12
N LYS A 590 14.41 -26.36 -3.51
CA LYS A 590 14.90 -26.51 -4.89
C LYS A 590 13.79 -26.66 -5.96
N ASN A 591 12.63 -27.19 -5.58
CA ASN A 591 11.44 -27.29 -6.42
C ASN A 591 10.60 -25.99 -6.46
N PHE A 592 11.10 -24.89 -5.87
CA PHE A 592 10.45 -23.60 -5.75
C PHE A 592 9.16 -23.58 -4.92
N TRP A 593 8.98 -24.57 -4.04
CA TRP A 593 8.01 -24.45 -2.99
C TRP A 593 8.60 -23.58 -1.87
N ASP A 594 7.76 -22.84 -1.21
CA ASP A 594 8.14 -22.07 -0.02
C ASP A 594 7.33 -22.48 1.20
N VAL A 595 7.97 -22.36 2.37
CA VAL A 595 7.34 -22.60 3.67
C VAL A 595 7.83 -21.54 4.65
N THR A 596 6.91 -20.95 5.40
CA THR A 596 7.18 -20.11 6.57
C THR A 596 6.51 -20.72 7.77
N VAL A 597 7.22 -20.86 8.87
CA VAL A 597 6.67 -21.29 10.15
C VAL A 597 6.95 -20.21 11.19
N ASN A 598 5.90 -19.79 11.90
CA ASN A 598 6.00 -18.89 13.04
C ASN A 598 5.55 -19.61 14.30
N ILE A 599 6.32 -19.49 15.37
CA ILE A 599 5.98 -19.97 16.71
C ILE A 599 6.19 -18.80 17.66
N GLY A 600 5.19 -18.48 18.47
CA GLY A 600 5.31 -17.39 19.41
C GLY A 600 4.47 -17.59 20.66
N THR A 601 4.79 -16.84 21.69
CA THR A 601 4.09 -16.86 22.96
C THR A 601 4.04 -15.48 23.61
N GLN A 602 2.94 -15.20 24.26
CA GLN A 602 2.80 -14.17 25.29
C GLN A 602 2.67 -14.88 26.63
N PRO A 603 3.79 -15.11 27.32
CA PRO A 603 3.85 -16.06 28.46
C PRO A 603 3.21 -15.53 29.74
N VAL A 604 2.78 -14.27 29.74
CA VAL A 604 2.17 -13.61 30.91
C VAL A 604 0.85 -12.99 30.56
N TRP A 605 -0.05 -12.92 31.52
CA TRP A 605 -1.34 -12.21 31.34
C TRP A 605 -1.11 -10.74 31.02
N GLN A 606 -1.85 -10.26 30.03
CA GLN A 606 -1.75 -8.91 29.51
C GLN A 606 -2.76 -7.98 30.20
N LYS A 607 -2.49 -6.68 30.14
CA LYS A 607 -3.42 -5.63 30.50
C LYS A 607 -3.83 -4.86 29.26
N ASP A 608 -5.04 -5.12 28.75
CA ASP A 608 -5.59 -4.42 27.60
C ASP A 608 -6.40 -3.22 28.05
N PHE A 609 -5.86 -2.02 27.88
CA PHE A 609 -6.48 -0.75 28.27
C PHE A 609 -7.41 -0.17 27.20
N PHE A 610 -7.54 -0.84 26.07
CA PHE A 610 -8.28 -0.31 24.91
C PHE A 610 -9.60 -1.05 24.66
N GLU A 611 -9.65 -2.34 24.90
CA GLU A 611 -10.81 -3.20 24.59
C GLU A 611 -12.11 -2.69 25.24
N LEU A 612 -12.05 -2.25 26.47
CA LEU A 612 -13.21 -1.79 27.23
C LEU A 612 -13.75 -0.43 26.76
N ARG A 613 -13.02 0.29 25.92
CA ARG A 613 -13.39 1.63 25.42
C ARG A 613 -13.78 2.57 26.55
N THR A 614 -13.13 2.43 27.71
CA THR A 614 -13.40 3.20 28.93
C THR A 614 -12.06 3.63 29.53
N PRO A 615 -11.75 4.95 29.53
CA PRO A 615 -10.50 5.46 30.08
C PRO A 615 -10.24 5.00 31.51
N GLY A 616 -9.00 4.57 31.79
CA GLY A 616 -8.57 4.13 33.11
C GLY A 616 -8.93 2.70 33.50
N LYS A 617 -9.83 2.01 32.74
CA LYS A 617 -10.14 0.59 32.93
C LYS A 617 -9.31 -0.26 31.99
N TYR A 618 -9.03 -1.49 32.41
CA TYR A 618 -8.36 -2.48 31.55
C TYR A 618 -9.00 -3.86 31.69
N LEU A 619 -8.81 -4.65 30.65
CA LEU A 619 -9.20 -6.05 30.63
C LEU A 619 -7.94 -6.92 30.77
N LYS A 620 -7.93 -7.88 31.67
CA LYS A 620 -6.90 -8.92 31.69
C LYS A 620 -7.14 -9.86 30.52
N ARG A 621 -6.15 -10.01 29.65
CA ARG A 621 -6.18 -11.05 28.63
C ARG A 621 -5.24 -12.18 29.01
N PRO A 622 -5.63 -13.45 28.75
CA PRO A 622 -4.83 -14.60 29.12
C PRO A 622 -3.50 -14.63 28.37
N ALA A 623 -2.52 -15.30 28.94
CA ALA A 623 -1.35 -15.76 28.24
C ALA A 623 -1.75 -16.70 27.09
N PHE A 624 -0.97 -16.74 26.01
CA PHE A 624 -1.22 -17.64 24.89
C PHE A 624 0.06 -18.06 24.18
N THR A 625 -0.02 -19.18 23.47
CA THR A 625 1.01 -19.66 22.56
C THR A 625 0.39 -19.95 21.20
N TYR A 626 1.08 -19.62 20.14
CA TYR A 626 0.61 -19.87 18.78
C TYR A 626 1.67 -20.52 17.89
N ILE A 627 1.18 -21.26 16.91
CA ILE A 627 1.96 -21.75 15.78
C ILE A 627 1.19 -21.43 14.50
N SER A 628 1.92 -20.99 13.48
CA SER A 628 1.37 -20.84 12.15
C SER A 628 2.35 -21.34 11.08
N ALA A 629 1.80 -21.90 10.02
CA ALA A 629 2.54 -22.33 8.84
C ALA A 629 1.85 -21.75 7.60
N MET A 630 2.64 -21.15 6.71
CA MET A 630 2.16 -20.67 5.42
C MET A 630 3.17 -20.98 4.33
N GLY A 631 2.69 -21.10 3.11
CA GLY A 631 3.57 -21.38 1.99
C GLY A 631 2.84 -21.50 0.67
N SER A 632 3.62 -21.81 -0.36
CA SER A 632 3.07 -22.00 -1.68
C SER A 632 3.81 -23.07 -2.49
N THR A 633 3.12 -23.58 -3.52
CA THR A 633 3.71 -24.44 -4.54
C THR A 633 4.45 -23.61 -5.57
N ASP A 634 5.04 -24.27 -6.58
CA ASP A 634 5.74 -23.61 -7.67
C ASP A 634 4.80 -22.73 -8.52
N SER A 635 4.93 -21.41 -8.38
CA SER A 635 4.09 -20.44 -9.09
C SER A 635 4.27 -20.38 -10.62
N ARG A 636 5.24 -21.10 -11.19
CA ARG A 636 5.44 -21.26 -12.65
C ARG A 636 4.46 -22.26 -13.27
N LYS A 637 3.87 -23.14 -12.45
CA LYS A 637 2.93 -24.16 -12.89
C LYS A 637 1.57 -23.56 -13.23
N ARG A 638 0.81 -24.24 -14.11
CA ARG A 638 -0.57 -23.84 -14.46
C ARG A 638 -1.47 -23.85 -13.23
N LEU A 639 -1.31 -24.87 -12.38
CA LEU A 639 -1.95 -24.97 -11.07
C LEU A 639 -0.98 -24.49 -10.00
N PHE A 640 -1.38 -23.49 -9.27
CA PHE A 640 -0.66 -22.93 -8.12
C PHE A 640 -1.56 -22.95 -6.91
N PHE A 641 -1.03 -23.43 -5.80
CA PHE A 641 -1.71 -23.50 -4.52
C PHE A 641 -0.90 -22.76 -3.45
N SER A 642 -1.58 -21.95 -2.65
CA SER A 642 -1.05 -21.32 -1.44
C SER A 642 -1.89 -21.73 -0.24
N TYR A 643 -1.26 -21.79 0.94
CA TYR A 643 -1.93 -22.17 2.18
C TYR A 643 -1.44 -21.36 3.36
N GLN A 644 -2.33 -21.19 4.35
CA GLN A 644 -1.99 -20.68 5.67
C GLN A 644 -2.80 -21.44 6.71
N LEU A 645 -2.10 -21.97 7.71
CA LEU A 645 -2.66 -22.68 8.86
C LEU A 645 -2.19 -21.99 10.11
N GLY A 646 -3.06 -21.80 11.08
CA GLY A 646 -2.71 -21.21 12.37
C GLY A 646 -3.51 -21.85 13.50
N TYR A 647 -2.85 -21.98 14.62
CA TYR A 647 -3.46 -22.44 15.86
C TYR A 647 -2.91 -21.61 17.01
N THR A 648 -3.80 -21.11 17.86
CA THR A 648 -3.46 -20.44 19.11
C THR A 648 -4.22 -21.09 20.25
N ARG A 649 -3.50 -21.34 21.35
CA ARG A 649 -4.07 -21.77 22.61
C ARG A 649 -3.83 -20.74 23.68
N SER A 650 -4.87 -20.29 24.33
CA SER A 650 -4.79 -19.39 25.50
C SER A 650 -5.01 -20.13 26.81
N ASP A 651 -4.63 -19.53 27.91
CA ASP A 651 -4.82 -20.04 29.27
C ASP A 651 -6.28 -19.99 29.76
N ILE A 652 -7.22 -19.59 28.91
CA ILE A 652 -8.67 -19.72 29.20
C ILE A 652 -9.13 -21.12 28.80
N GLN A 653 -10.05 -21.68 29.57
CA GLN A 653 -10.70 -22.94 29.22
C GLN A 653 -11.32 -22.84 27.81
N ASP A 654 -10.96 -23.80 26.94
CA ASP A 654 -11.36 -23.85 25.53
C ASP A 654 -11.04 -22.59 24.72
N GLY A 655 -10.07 -21.79 25.17
CA GLY A 655 -9.60 -20.59 24.47
C GLY A 655 -8.71 -20.92 23.26
N ASN A 656 -9.34 -21.46 22.21
CA ASN A 656 -8.65 -21.88 21.00
C ASN A 656 -9.02 -20.98 19.82
N TYR A 657 -7.99 -20.58 19.07
CA TYR A 657 -8.18 -19.90 17.79
C TYR A 657 -7.59 -20.74 16.66
N TYR A 658 -8.32 -20.85 15.57
CA TYR A 658 -7.94 -21.58 14.37
C TYR A 658 -7.99 -20.66 13.15
N LEU A 659 -6.95 -20.71 12.35
CA LEU A 659 -6.89 -20.08 11.03
C LEU A 659 -6.63 -21.14 9.98
N THR A 660 -7.46 -21.20 8.96
CA THR A 660 -7.24 -22.01 7.77
C THR A 660 -7.52 -21.16 6.55
N ALA A 661 -6.52 -20.99 5.68
CA ALA A 661 -6.71 -20.31 4.41
C ALA A 661 -6.04 -21.08 3.28
N GLY A 662 -6.66 -21.03 2.11
CA GLY A 662 -6.15 -21.64 0.89
C GLY A 662 -6.46 -20.78 -0.31
N GLY A 663 -5.46 -20.65 -1.20
CA GLY A 663 -5.60 -19.99 -2.49
C GLY A 663 -5.29 -20.94 -3.62
N LEU A 664 -6.18 -21.05 -4.59
CA LEU A 664 -6.02 -21.85 -5.79
C LEU A 664 -6.05 -20.94 -7.01
N ARG A 665 -4.96 -20.94 -7.79
CA ARG A 665 -4.90 -20.24 -9.07
C ARG A 665 -4.70 -21.23 -10.19
N TYR A 666 -5.55 -21.15 -11.21
CA TYR A 666 -5.43 -21.95 -12.41
C TYR A 666 -5.34 -21.08 -13.65
N ARG A 667 -4.27 -21.30 -14.43
CA ARG A 667 -4.05 -20.65 -15.71
C ARG A 667 -4.57 -21.55 -16.83
N PHE A 668 -5.72 -21.21 -17.37
CA PHE A 668 -6.36 -21.94 -18.47
C PHE A 668 -5.59 -21.78 -19.77
N SER A 669 -5.13 -20.54 -20.02
CA SER A 669 -4.32 -20.18 -21.20
C SER A 669 -3.41 -19.01 -20.86
N ASP A 670 -2.59 -18.57 -21.82
CA ASP A 670 -1.79 -17.36 -21.66
C ASP A 670 -2.64 -16.07 -21.56
N LYS A 671 -3.95 -16.16 -21.82
CA LYS A 671 -4.89 -15.03 -21.76
C LYS A 671 -5.82 -15.09 -20.56
N PHE A 672 -6.08 -16.25 -20.00
CA PHE A 672 -7.10 -16.44 -18.97
C PHE A 672 -6.56 -17.12 -17.72
N THR A 673 -6.72 -16.44 -16.59
CA THR A 673 -6.38 -16.94 -15.27
C THR A 673 -7.57 -16.75 -14.33
N LEU A 674 -7.86 -17.75 -13.52
CA LEU A 674 -8.85 -17.72 -12.46
C LEU A 674 -8.19 -18.07 -11.12
N SER A 675 -8.56 -17.38 -10.06
CA SER A 675 -8.13 -17.70 -8.70
C SER A 675 -9.31 -17.70 -7.72
N LEU A 676 -9.27 -18.60 -6.77
CA LEU A 676 -10.19 -18.71 -5.65
C LEU A 676 -9.39 -18.70 -4.36
N ASP A 677 -9.63 -17.73 -3.51
CA ASP A 677 -9.02 -17.61 -2.18
C ASP A 677 -10.14 -17.77 -1.14
N VAL A 678 -9.93 -18.66 -0.19
CA VAL A 678 -10.87 -18.90 0.92
C VAL A 678 -10.10 -18.87 2.23
N SER A 679 -10.59 -18.11 3.19
CA SER A 679 -10.08 -18.11 4.55
C SER A 679 -11.20 -18.38 5.55
N ARG A 680 -10.88 -19.15 6.60
CA ARG A 680 -11.74 -19.39 7.74
C ARG A 680 -10.96 -19.12 9.01
N GLN A 681 -11.51 -18.27 9.85
CA GLN A 681 -11.04 -18.01 11.21
C GLN A 681 -12.12 -18.43 12.19
N GLN A 682 -11.72 -19.08 13.26
CA GLN A 682 -12.63 -19.46 14.34
C GLN A 682 -11.94 -19.18 15.67
N ASP A 683 -12.63 -18.46 16.53
CA ASP A 683 -12.25 -18.25 17.92
C ASP A 683 -13.35 -18.82 18.82
N ASP A 684 -13.02 -19.85 19.58
CA ASP A 684 -14.03 -20.60 20.34
C ASP A 684 -14.47 -19.89 21.63
N ASN A 685 -13.57 -19.17 22.27
CA ASN A 685 -13.86 -18.38 23.47
C ASN A 685 -13.19 -17.00 23.39
N GLN A 686 -13.52 -16.26 22.35
CA GLN A 686 -13.06 -14.89 22.20
C GLN A 686 -13.60 -14.03 23.34
N VAL A 687 -12.71 -13.35 24.04
CA VAL A 687 -13.07 -12.39 25.09
C VAL A 687 -13.01 -10.99 24.53
N GLY A 688 -14.08 -10.25 24.65
CA GLY A 688 -14.12 -8.86 24.19
C GLY A 688 -15.33 -8.09 24.68
N TYR A 689 -15.29 -6.78 24.43
CA TYR A 689 -16.41 -5.89 24.72
C TYR A 689 -17.65 -6.30 23.94
N ALA A 690 -18.78 -6.43 24.63
CA ALA A 690 -20.02 -6.89 24.05
C ALA A 690 -20.89 -5.76 23.45
N PHE A 691 -20.35 -4.55 23.32
CA PHE A 691 -21.05 -3.33 22.87
C PHE A 691 -22.24 -2.92 23.77
N ILE A 692 -22.31 -3.48 24.96
CA ILE A 692 -23.34 -3.22 25.98
C ILE A 692 -22.68 -2.56 27.20
N ARG A 693 -23.44 -1.72 27.88
CA ARG A 693 -23.02 -1.08 29.12
C ARG A 693 -24.08 -1.27 30.20
N GLU A 694 -23.63 -1.32 31.45
CA GLU A 694 -24.52 -1.23 32.61
C GLU A 694 -25.15 0.16 32.70
N THR A 695 -26.17 0.30 33.52
CA THR A 695 -26.85 1.59 33.78
C THR A 695 -25.91 2.67 34.35
N ASN A 696 -24.84 2.27 35.02
CA ASN A 696 -23.78 3.17 35.53
C ASN A 696 -22.71 3.48 34.45
N GLY A 697 -22.85 2.99 33.23
CA GLY A 697 -21.93 3.16 32.11
C GLY A 697 -20.77 2.16 32.05
N ASP A 698 -20.70 1.18 32.95
CA ASP A 698 -19.64 0.18 32.97
C ASP A 698 -19.74 -0.80 31.77
N PRO A 699 -18.62 -1.12 31.13
CA PRO A 699 -18.62 -2.00 29.97
C PRO A 699 -18.86 -3.46 30.36
N ILE A 700 -19.66 -4.15 29.57
CA ILE A 700 -19.90 -5.58 29.67
C ILE A 700 -19.03 -6.30 28.66
N ILE A 701 -18.35 -7.36 29.08
CA ILE A 701 -17.60 -8.24 28.19
C ILE A 701 -18.33 -9.56 28.01
N GLY A 702 -18.08 -10.22 26.87
CA GLY A 702 -18.63 -11.53 26.55
C GLY A 702 -17.56 -12.54 26.20
N TYR A 703 -17.83 -13.83 26.56
CA TYR A 703 -17.23 -14.97 25.91
C TYR A 703 -18.10 -15.33 24.74
N ARG A 704 -17.52 -15.33 23.56
CA ARG A 704 -18.25 -15.59 22.33
C ARG A 704 -17.48 -16.53 21.41
N LYS A 705 -18.22 -17.34 20.67
CA LYS A 705 -17.69 -18.05 19.51
C LYS A 705 -17.82 -17.13 18.31
N SER A 706 -16.71 -16.80 17.70
CA SER A 706 -16.69 -16.06 16.44
C SER A 706 -16.21 -16.97 15.31
N VAL A 707 -16.96 -17.02 14.22
CA VAL A 707 -16.55 -17.70 12.99
C VAL A 707 -16.59 -16.71 11.85
N GLU A 708 -15.47 -16.53 11.19
CA GLU A 708 -15.33 -15.67 10.01
C GLU A 708 -14.94 -16.50 8.81
N ILE A 709 -15.63 -16.34 7.69
CA ILE A 709 -15.27 -16.95 6.41
C ILE A 709 -15.28 -15.85 5.35
N ALA A 710 -14.16 -15.73 4.64
CA ALA A 710 -14.04 -14.85 3.48
C ALA A 710 -13.68 -15.68 2.26
N SER A 711 -14.42 -15.54 1.16
CA SER A 711 -14.08 -16.13 -0.13
C SER A 711 -14.00 -15.06 -1.20
N VAL A 712 -12.97 -15.14 -2.03
CA VAL A 712 -12.72 -14.21 -3.13
C VAL A 712 -12.44 -15.01 -4.41
N LEU A 713 -13.33 -14.87 -5.38
CA LEU A 713 -13.12 -15.37 -6.74
C LEU A 713 -12.66 -14.23 -7.61
N SER A 714 -11.49 -14.39 -8.23
CA SER A 714 -10.91 -13.37 -9.11
C SER A 714 -10.56 -13.98 -10.46
N GLY A 715 -10.93 -13.30 -11.54
CA GLY A 715 -10.67 -13.70 -12.92
C GLY A 715 -10.09 -12.56 -13.73
N ILE A 716 -9.14 -12.86 -14.59
CA ILE A 716 -8.63 -11.93 -15.58
C ILE A 716 -8.58 -12.59 -16.95
N TYR A 717 -9.17 -11.92 -17.94
CA TYR A 717 -9.06 -12.27 -19.34
C TYR A 717 -8.40 -11.13 -20.11
N ASN A 718 -7.21 -11.38 -20.63
CA ASN A 718 -6.45 -10.42 -21.44
C ASN A 718 -6.67 -10.72 -22.92
N PHE A 719 -7.42 -9.87 -23.62
CA PHE A 719 -7.61 -9.99 -25.07
C PHE A 719 -6.30 -9.73 -25.82
N ASN A 720 -5.60 -8.69 -25.40
CA ASN A 720 -4.25 -8.32 -25.83
C ASN A 720 -3.55 -7.50 -24.73
N SER A 721 -2.37 -6.93 -25.00
CA SER A 721 -1.59 -6.13 -24.04
C SER A 721 -2.25 -4.82 -23.60
N ARG A 722 -3.37 -4.39 -24.22
CA ARG A 722 -4.07 -3.13 -23.98
C ARG A 722 -5.55 -3.28 -23.67
N LEU A 723 -6.07 -4.50 -23.71
CA LEU A 723 -7.50 -4.76 -23.51
C LEU A 723 -7.67 -5.96 -22.58
N ASN A 724 -8.33 -5.75 -21.47
CA ASN A 724 -8.60 -6.80 -20.48
C ASN A 724 -9.99 -6.67 -19.87
N LEU A 725 -10.46 -7.78 -19.32
CA LEU A 725 -11.63 -7.91 -18.48
C LEU A 725 -11.20 -8.50 -17.14
N THR A 726 -11.49 -7.79 -16.06
CA THR A 726 -11.27 -8.28 -14.69
C THR A 726 -12.59 -8.51 -13.99
N LEU A 727 -12.66 -9.55 -13.19
CA LEU A 727 -13.80 -9.88 -12.33
C LEU A 727 -13.27 -10.17 -10.94
N ARG A 728 -13.90 -9.62 -9.93
CA ARG A 728 -13.68 -9.96 -8.52
C ARG A 728 -15.04 -10.08 -7.83
N SER A 729 -15.31 -11.26 -7.29
CA SER A 729 -16.48 -11.51 -6.44
C SER A 729 -16.01 -11.86 -5.03
N ARG A 730 -16.48 -11.17 -4.04
CA ARG A 730 -16.14 -11.40 -2.63
C ARG A 730 -17.40 -11.67 -1.83
N HIS A 731 -17.37 -12.72 -1.04
CA HIS A 731 -18.32 -12.98 0.04
C HIS A 731 -17.57 -13.02 1.38
N TYR A 732 -18.04 -12.26 2.34
CA TYR A 732 -17.55 -12.23 3.71
C TYR A 732 -18.72 -12.52 4.65
N TRP A 733 -18.54 -13.48 5.52
CA TRP A 733 -19.51 -13.85 6.53
C TRP A 733 -18.83 -13.95 7.90
N ASN A 734 -19.41 -13.28 8.89
CA ASN A 734 -19.00 -13.38 10.27
C ASN A 734 -20.22 -13.67 11.14
N THR A 735 -20.17 -14.74 11.92
CA THR A 735 -21.18 -15.08 12.91
C THR A 735 -20.59 -15.06 14.31
N ILE A 736 -21.33 -14.49 15.24
CA ILE A 736 -20.95 -14.34 16.63
C ILE A 736 -22.06 -14.95 17.48
N GLY A 737 -21.69 -15.92 18.32
CA GLY A 737 -22.61 -16.53 19.29
C GLY A 737 -22.05 -16.31 20.71
N TYR A 738 -22.76 -15.57 21.54
CA TYR A 738 -22.38 -15.34 22.93
C TYR A 738 -22.68 -16.54 23.82
N LYS A 739 -21.72 -16.93 24.63
CA LYS A 739 -21.82 -18.03 25.61
C LYS A 739 -22.11 -17.52 27.01
N ASN A 740 -21.38 -16.49 27.46
CA ASN A 740 -21.49 -15.94 28.80
C ASN A 740 -21.17 -14.44 28.75
N PHE A 741 -21.67 -13.70 29.74
CA PHE A 741 -21.35 -12.28 29.95
C PHE A 741 -20.70 -12.06 31.31
N PHE A 742 -19.87 -11.01 31.41
CA PHE A 742 -19.14 -10.66 32.63
C PHE A 742 -19.09 -9.13 32.77
N ASN A 743 -19.11 -8.69 34.01
CA ASN A 743 -18.66 -7.37 34.40
C ASN A 743 -17.13 -7.41 34.60
N VAL A 744 -16.49 -6.26 34.62
CA VAL A 744 -15.04 -6.15 34.84
C VAL A 744 -14.80 -5.43 36.15
N ASP A 745 -14.05 -6.07 37.06
CA ASP A 745 -13.67 -5.43 38.32
C ASP A 745 -12.55 -4.37 38.15
N ALA A 746 -12.17 -3.70 39.23
CA ALA A 746 -11.10 -2.67 39.22
C ALA A 746 -9.72 -3.25 38.81
N ASN A 747 -9.52 -4.56 38.94
CA ASN A 747 -8.31 -5.28 38.62
C ASN A 747 -8.34 -5.92 37.23
N GLY A 748 -9.38 -5.64 36.44
CA GLY A 748 -9.55 -6.20 35.09
C GLY A 748 -9.97 -7.67 35.05
N ASN A 749 -10.41 -8.26 36.19
CA ASN A 749 -10.89 -9.65 36.24
C ASN A 749 -12.36 -9.74 35.82
N TYR A 750 -12.76 -10.94 35.38
CA TYR A 750 -14.09 -11.24 34.90
C TYR A 750 -15.00 -11.60 36.07
N VAL A 751 -16.05 -10.84 36.28
CA VAL A 751 -17.07 -11.07 37.29
C VAL A 751 -18.32 -11.60 36.61
N PRO A 752 -18.73 -12.89 36.83
CA PRO A 752 -19.89 -13.48 36.19
C PRO A 752 -21.18 -12.67 36.39
N ARG A 753 -22.02 -12.63 35.37
CA ARG A 753 -23.33 -12.00 35.40
C ARG A 753 -24.39 -12.85 34.68
N ALA A 754 -25.65 -12.44 34.77
CA ALA A 754 -26.75 -13.10 34.06
C ALA A 754 -26.54 -12.96 32.52
N PHE A 755 -26.96 -14.00 31.79
CA PHE A 755 -26.94 -14.04 30.33
C PHE A 755 -27.84 -12.95 29.73
N ILE A 756 -27.37 -12.31 28.67
CA ILE A 756 -28.12 -11.30 27.91
C ILE A 756 -28.50 -11.94 26.58
N SER A 757 -29.80 -12.13 26.33
CA SER A 757 -30.28 -12.70 25.07
C SER A 757 -30.29 -11.68 23.94
N GLY A 758 -30.31 -12.14 22.68
CA GLY A 758 -30.50 -11.31 21.49
C GLY A 758 -29.22 -10.55 21.05
N GLN A 759 -28.02 -11.00 21.49
CA GLN A 759 -26.73 -10.37 21.17
C GLN A 759 -25.96 -11.12 20.08
N ASP A 760 -26.48 -12.27 19.65
CA ASP A 760 -25.83 -13.02 18.56
C ASP A 760 -25.91 -12.24 17.25
N GLU A 761 -24.87 -12.33 16.44
CA GLU A 761 -24.75 -11.58 15.19
C GLU A 761 -24.57 -12.51 13.99
N ASN A 762 -25.14 -12.12 12.87
CA ASN A 762 -24.91 -12.68 11.54
C ASN A 762 -24.65 -11.53 10.56
N TYR A 763 -23.37 -11.32 10.22
CA TYR A 763 -22.93 -10.20 9.40
C TYR A 763 -22.43 -10.69 8.04
N ASN A 764 -22.96 -10.11 6.96
CA ASN A 764 -22.65 -10.48 5.58
C ASN A 764 -22.24 -9.29 4.76
N VAL A 765 -21.22 -9.49 3.94
CA VAL A 765 -20.87 -8.57 2.84
C VAL A 765 -20.70 -9.38 1.58
N PHE A 766 -21.40 -8.99 0.53
CA PHE A 766 -21.18 -9.57 -0.79
C PHE A 766 -21.00 -8.44 -1.79
N ASN A 767 -20.00 -8.54 -2.63
CA ASN A 767 -19.79 -7.59 -3.72
C ASN A 767 -19.17 -8.26 -4.94
N ILE A 768 -19.52 -7.74 -6.11
CA ILE A 768 -18.88 -8.03 -7.39
C ILE A 768 -18.36 -6.72 -7.95
N ASP A 769 -17.11 -6.74 -8.40
CA ASP A 769 -16.49 -5.68 -9.19
C ASP A 769 -16.05 -6.29 -10.52
N ALA A 770 -16.56 -5.79 -11.63
CA ALA A 770 -16.14 -6.19 -12.97
C ALA A 770 -15.74 -4.95 -13.78
N PHE A 771 -14.56 -4.98 -14.40
CA PHE A 771 -14.05 -3.87 -15.19
C PHE A 771 -13.53 -4.37 -16.54
N PHE A 772 -14.06 -3.78 -17.60
CA PHE A 772 -13.53 -3.88 -18.95
C PHE A 772 -12.68 -2.64 -19.21
N THR A 773 -11.36 -2.83 -19.38
CA THR A 773 -10.39 -1.75 -19.51
C THR A 773 -9.72 -1.81 -20.87
N TRP A 774 -9.77 -0.69 -21.61
CA TRP A 774 -9.15 -0.56 -22.91
C TRP A 774 -8.23 0.66 -22.98
N ASP A 775 -6.93 0.40 -23.05
CA ASP A 775 -5.89 1.40 -23.31
C ASP A 775 -5.77 1.64 -24.82
N PHE A 776 -6.70 2.38 -25.40
CA PHE A 776 -6.80 2.57 -26.86
C PHE A 776 -5.65 3.40 -27.42
N ARG A 777 -4.97 4.19 -26.57
CA ARG A 777 -3.78 4.96 -26.87
C ARG A 777 -2.93 5.09 -25.60
N LEU A 778 -1.61 5.29 -25.75
CA LEU A 778 -0.70 5.53 -24.60
C LEU A 778 -1.23 6.68 -23.74
N GLY A 779 -1.44 6.41 -22.46
CA GLY A 779 -2.01 7.33 -21.48
C GLY A 779 -3.51 7.60 -21.60
N SER A 780 -4.21 7.01 -22.62
CA SER A 780 -5.65 7.23 -22.83
C SER A 780 -6.41 5.90 -22.65
N ARG A 781 -7.51 5.95 -21.89
CA ARG A 781 -8.17 4.75 -21.38
C ARG A 781 -9.68 4.89 -21.39
N LEU A 782 -10.37 3.81 -21.76
CA LEU A 782 -11.81 3.61 -21.56
C LEU A 782 -12.02 2.53 -20.52
N ILE A 783 -12.87 2.78 -19.54
CA ILE A 783 -13.22 1.80 -18.51
C ILE A 783 -14.74 1.69 -18.45
N LEU A 784 -15.25 0.48 -18.64
CA LEU A 784 -16.63 0.11 -18.34
C LEU A 784 -16.63 -0.69 -17.03
N GLY A 785 -17.32 -0.20 -16.01
CA GLY A 785 -17.40 -0.81 -14.68
C GLY A 785 -18.81 -1.32 -14.38
N TRP A 786 -18.92 -2.50 -13.81
CA TRP A 786 -20.09 -3.00 -13.13
C TRP A 786 -19.75 -3.39 -11.71
N LYS A 787 -20.54 -2.84 -10.76
CA LYS A 787 -20.47 -3.20 -9.35
C LYS A 787 -21.83 -3.70 -8.89
N ASN A 788 -21.78 -4.71 -8.02
CA ASN A 788 -22.95 -5.26 -7.35
C ASN A 788 -22.64 -5.40 -5.86
N TRP A 789 -23.61 -5.14 -4.98
CA TRP A 789 -23.46 -5.28 -3.52
C TRP A 789 -24.79 -5.64 -2.85
N LEU A 790 -24.72 -6.22 -1.63
CA LEU A 790 -25.90 -6.47 -0.81
C LEU A 790 -26.57 -5.18 -0.34
N GLY A 791 -27.89 -5.20 -0.30
CA GLY A 791 -28.69 -4.12 0.28
C GLY A 791 -28.77 -4.15 1.80
N ASN A 792 -28.53 -5.29 2.39
CA ASN A 792 -28.52 -5.47 3.85
C ASN A 792 -27.31 -6.32 4.24
N GLU A 793 -26.47 -5.78 5.12
CA GLU A 793 -25.25 -6.45 5.62
C GLU A 793 -25.57 -7.45 6.75
N TYR A 794 -26.74 -7.34 7.39
CA TYR A 794 -27.22 -8.30 8.39
C TYR A 794 -28.18 -9.30 7.74
N GLY A 795 -28.30 -10.48 8.29
CA GLY A 795 -29.19 -11.52 7.74
C GLY A 795 -30.61 -11.03 7.52
N VAL A 796 -31.32 -11.63 6.55
CA VAL A 796 -32.67 -11.21 6.08
C VAL A 796 -33.68 -11.04 7.21
N ASP A 797 -33.58 -11.86 8.23
CA ASP A 797 -34.53 -11.95 9.35
C ASP A 797 -33.86 -11.83 10.73
N GLY A 798 -32.57 -11.44 10.76
CA GLY A 798 -31.79 -11.40 11.99
C GLY A 798 -31.42 -12.78 12.55
N THR A 799 -31.71 -13.87 11.83
CA THR A 799 -31.35 -15.22 12.27
C THR A 799 -29.87 -15.49 12.05
N VAL A 800 -29.26 -16.16 13.02
CA VAL A 800 -27.88 -16.61 12.94
C VAL A 800 -27.81 -17.92 12.18
N HIS A 801 -27.31 -17.89 10.96
CA HIS A 801 -27.11 -19.11 10.17
C HIS A 801 -25.90 -19.89 10.70
N LYS A 802 -26.09 -21.18 10.95
CA LYS A 802 -25.02 -22.07 11.44
C LYS A 802 -24.14 -22.61 10.33
N SER A 803 -24.57 -22.52 9.08
CA SER A 803 -23.85 -23.03 7.90
C SER A 803 -23.47 -21.91 6.93
N TYR A 804 -22.23 -21.89 6.52
CA TYR A 804 -21.73 -20.95 5.52
C TYR A 804 -22.47 -21.05 4.18
N LEU A 805 -22.72 -22.29 3.70
CA LEU A 805 -23.40 -22.50 2.41
C LEU A 805 -24.86 -22.04 2.44
N ASN A 806 -25.57 -22.26 3.55
CA ASN A 806 -26.93 -21.76 3.70
C ASN A 806 -26.97 -20.24 3.73
N ASN A 807 -26.01 -19.61 4.42
CA ASN A 807 -25.87 -18.17 4.45
C ASN A 807 -25.53 -17.60 3.08
N LEU A 808 -24.57 -18.21 2.36
CA LEU A 808 -24.21 -17.82 1.00
C LEU A 808 -25.42 -17.94 0.05
N GLY A 809 -26.22 -19.03 0.16
CA GLY A 809 -27.45 -19.18 -0.61
C GLY A 809 -28.45 -18.06 -0.34
N ASN A 810 -28.63 -17.68 0.92
CA ASN A 810 -29.54 -16.62 1.32
C ASN A 810 -29.09 -15.22 0.85
N THR A 811 -27.81 -14.98 0.61
CA THR A 811 -27.38 -13.68 0.06
C THR A 811 -28.03 -13.38 -1.29
N PHE A 812 -28.36 -14.38 -2.09
CA PHE A 812 -29.02 -14.18 -3.38
C PHE A 812 -30.53 -13.90 -3.27
N ASN A 813 -31.14 -14.06 -2.09
CA ASN A 813 -32.51 -13.70 -1.80
C ASN A 813 -32.66 -12.27 -1.27
N ILE A 814 -31.57 -11.63 -0.93
CA ILE A 814 -31.53 -10.23 -0.46
C ILE A 814 -31.50 -9.30 -1.67
N SER A 815 -32.15 -8.15 -1.56
CA SER A 815 -32.09 -7.13 -2.60
C SER A 815 -30.65 -6.63 -2.81
N HIS A 816 -30.23 -6.53 -4.07
CA HIS A 816 -28.90 -6.07 -4.46
C HIS A 816 -28.92 -4.68 -5.06
N GLY A 817 -27.88 -3.88 -4.76
CA GLY A 817 -27.54 -2.69 -5.50
C GLY A 817 -26.69 -3.03 -6.73
N ASN A 818 -26.85 -2.26 -7.79
CA ASN A 818 -26.06 -2.36 -9.01
C ASN A 818 -25.62 -0.98 -9.47
N GLU A 819 -24.39 -0.87 -9.92
CA GLU A 819 -23.85 0.35 -10.52
C GLU A 819 -23.17 0.02 -11.83
N LEU A 820 -23.57 0.73 -12.88
CA LEU A 820 -22.91 0.68 -14.19
C LEU A 820 -22.27 2.02 -14.45
N THR A 821 -20.98 2.04 -14.78
CA THR A 821 -20.21 3.27 -15.03
C THR A 821 -19.39 3.15 -16.29
N LEU A 822 -19.30 4.25 -17.02
CA LEU A 822 -18.41 4.42 -18.17
C LEU A 822 -17.52 5.62 -17.90
N ARG A 823 -16.21 5.44 -17.99
CA ARG A 823 -15.21 6.49 -17.84
C ARG A 823 -14.31 6.54 -19.06
N PHE A 824 -14.12 7.75 -19.57
CA PHE A 824 -13.22 8.04 -20.66
C PHE A 824 -12.15 9.02 -20.20
N ILE A 825 -10.87 8.65 -20.38
CA ILE A 825 -9.70 9.46 -20.05
C ILE A 825 -8.92 9.67 -21.33
N TYR A 826 -8.54 10.90 -21.65
CA TYR A 826 -7.76 11.23 -22.82
C TYR A 826 -6.47 11.96 -22.47
N PHE A 827 -5.34 11.37 -22.79
CA PHE A 827 -4.02 11.97 -22.53
C PHE A 827 -3.58 12.87 -23.68
N LEU A 828 -3.20 14.11 -23.35
CA LEU A 828 -2.72 15.12 -24.26
C LEU A 828 -1.33 15.60 -23.83
N ASP A 829 -0.32 15.33 -24.64
CA ASP A 829 1.03 15.93 -24.49
C ASP A 829 1.11 17.19 -25.34
N TYR A 830 1.44 18.33 -24.72
CA TYR A 830 1.61 19.61 -25.40
C TYR A 830 2.58 19.55 -26.57
N ASN A 831 3.68 18.81 -26.45
CA ASN A 831 4.67 18.70 -27.53
C ASN A 831 4.14 17.95 -28.76
N GLN A 832 3.22 16.99 -28.57
CA GLN A 832 2.55 16.30 -29.68
C GLN A 832 1.53 17.21 -30.37
N LEU A 833 0.88 18.09 -29.65
CA LEU A 833 -0.06 19.08 -30.21
C LEU A 833 0.69 20.12 -31.04
N ARG A 834 1.87 20.57 -30.60
CA ARG A 834 2.69 21.56 -31.30
C ARG A 834 3.30 21.02 -32.60
N LYS A 835 3.66 19.74 -32.67
CA LYS A 835 4.20 19.10 -33.89
C LYS A 835 3.17 18.94 -35.01
N LYS A 836 1.86 19.06 -34.72
CA LYS A 836 0.79 18.96 -35.71
C LYS A 836 0.43 20.32 -36.34
N ARG A 837 1.04 21.42 -35.88
CA ARG A 837 0.96 22.74 -36.52
C ARG A 837 2.26 23.02 -37.25
#